data_df18c1d16e94cfbf34939b487a83ce58
#
_entry.id   df18c1d16e94cfbf34939b487a83ce58
#
_cell.length_a   1.000
_cell.length_b   1.000
_cell.length_c   1.000
_cell.angle_alpha   90.00
_cell.angle_beta   90.00
_cell.angle_gamma   90.00
#
_symmetry.space_group_name_H-M   'P 1'
#
loop_
_entity.id
_entity.type
_entity.pdbx_description
1 polymer ?
#
loop_
_entity_poly.entity_id
_entity_poly.type
_entity_poly.pdbx_seq_one_letter_code
_entity_poly.pdbx_strand_id
1 'polypeptide(L)'
;MRWTVLLLLASAATPALAAPRTSVVLDSGWSMRIDPADMAAAKAHPKAARWLRATVPGSAQTDLMAAKIVPDPYKGLNEAKIQWVGLTDWQYRTTLRMTAEQLARDHVDLVFDGLDTFAEVRLNGTKLLAADNAHRRWRVPVKAVLKPGANDLLITFRSPIRTLQPMVLKAKNPLPGEYDSIYGDEPMGKQTSPYIRKPKYHYGWDWGPRIVAQGIWRPARIEAWDDARIEAFRVTQEGLTKSEARLSAELDVVAGEERPVTVQVAVTGPDGRVTQAARTVTVAAGASHVAVPVSVANPQRWFPAGYGAQPLYTVKATLTNGGATIDTAQRRTGLRTVELLREKDAQGRGFAFVVNGIPVFAKGANLIPFDMFPARVPESQIRTVMAGARDANMNMIRVWGGGYYLDDAFYDIADQMGLMVWQDFMFGGSITPPDREFRETVKIEAEEQVDRLQAHPSIVLWSGNNEVLSGWVGWGDRVTYKKTVGADEQEKIGVGMAILFDRVLRDAAERRDPDAVYWPGSPSSNYEDKPDIDTDGDRHYWDVWGGKKPVEAYLDSSPRFMSEYGLQSMPEMKTIRTFATDADFSPTSPVMKAHQKFLKGEGNDRLLFYIREKYREPRDFAEFVYLSQVMQAEGIELAALHHRACRPVTMGSLFWQINDVWPGASWASIDYYGRWKALQFRARHFYAPLAIAAERKDGLTKVSLISDATVPTEAKWRVRTLDVDGKVVATREEAATLAPLSATAVATLPDATLFAGGDPARTIAVAELLVDGRVTSRALVSAAPKTMTLPDPGLTATWETNRLTLTATKLARAVWIDFGKVEATPSDNAFDLLPGESITVTVASKASAAALRRALSVRTLAGVAAVKS
;
A
#
# COMPACT_ATOMS: atom_id res chain seq x y z
N MET A 1 61.94 -9.20 69.81
CA MET A 1 60.98 -8.32 69.07
C MET A 1 60.94 -8.76 67.61
N ARG A 2 59.85 -9.50 67.21
CA ARG A 2 59.63 -9.89 65.84
C ARG A 2 58.49 -9.00 65.28
N TRP A 3 58.77 -8.27 64.21
CA TRP A 3 57.80 -7.46 63.54
C TRP A 3 57.20 -8.30 62.41
N THR A 4 55.88 -8.56 62.49
CA THR A 4 55.12 -9.20 61.47
C THR A 4 54.57 -8.13 60.54
N VAL A 5 55.03 -8.12 59.27
CA VAL A 5 54.49 -7.25 58.21
C VAL A 5 53.25 -7.91 57.64
N LEU A 6 52.09 -7.30 57.78
CA LEU A 6 50.83 -7.66 57.09
C LEU A 6 50.83 -7.05 55.66
N LEU A 7 50.94 -7.91 54.64
CA LEU A 7 50.68 -7.51 53.26
C LEU A 7 49.19 -7.51 53.04
N LEU A 8 48.58 -6.31 52.84
CA LEU A 8 47.23 -6.16 52.26
C LEU A 8 47.31 -6.41 50.76
N LEU A 9 46.83 -7.54 50.29
CA LEU A 9 46.53 -7.80 48.88
C LEU A 9 45.23 -7.04 48.49
N ALA A 10 45.41 -5.89 47.87
CA ALA A 10 44.29 -5.26 47.14
C ALA A 10 43.97 -6.11 45.91
N SER A 11 42.86 -6.87 45.96
CA SER A 11 42.29 -7.49 44.79
C SER A 11 41.77 -6.41 43.84
N ALA A 12 42.56 -6.13 42.79
CA ALA A 12 42.07 -5.35 41.65
C ALA A 12 40.91 -6.18 41.03
N ALA A 13 39.67 -5.69 41.20
CA ALA A 13 38.55 -6.19 40.45
C ALA A 13 38.83 -5.92 38.96
N THR A 14 39.05 -6.97 38.18
CA THR A 14 39.06 -6.89 36.73
C THR A 14 37.70 -6.33 36.30
N PRO A 15 37.65 -5.22 35.52
CA PRO A 15 36.40 -4.72 35.03
C PRO A 15 35.72 -5.88 34.24
N ALA A 16 34.48 -6.19 34.56
CA ALA A 16 33.69 -7.13 33.79
C ALA A 16 33.62 -6.64 32.35
N LEU A 17 34.04 -7.47 31.39
CA LEU A 17 33.90 -7.15 29.97
C LEU A 17 32.44 -6.85 29.68
N ALA A 18 32.18 -5.68 29.07
CA ALA A 18 30.85 -5.27 28.67
C ALA A 18 30.18 -6.38 27.82
N ALA A 19 28.96 -6.77 28.16
CA ALA A 19 28.22 -7.78 27.44
C ALA A 19 27.29 -7.14 26.41
N PRO A 20 27.08 -7.77 25.24
CA PRO A 20 26.18 -7.24 24.22
C PRO A 20 24.75 -7.01 24.76
N ARG A 21 24.05 -6.02 24.18
CA ARG A 21 22.62 -5.82 24.44
C ARG A 21 21.85 -7.12 24.14
N THR A 22 20.97 -7.51 25.06
CA THR A 22 20.06 -8.65 24.88
C THR A 22 18.65 -8.15 24.62
N SER A 23 17.90 -8.91 23.82
CA SER A 23 16.49 -8.62 23.52
C SER A 23 15.68 -9.90 23.57
N VAL A 24 14.58 -9.91 24.34
CA VAL A 24 13.67 -11.05 24.49
C VAL A 24 12.27 -10.60 24.08
N VAL A 25 11.74 -11.21 23.03
CA VAL A 25 10.38 -10.94 22.55
C VAL A 25 9.34 -11.50 23.51
N LEU A 26 8.29 -10.74 23.75
CA LEU A 26 7.19 -11.09 24.64
C LEU A 26 5.95 -11.50 23.82
N ASP A 27 6.02 -12.64 23.14
CA ASP A 27 4.99 -13.16 22.22
C ASP A 27 4.08 -14.24 22.82
N SER A 28 4.34 -14.63 24.07
CA SER A 28 3.67 -15.78 24.72
C SER A 28 3.24 -15.48 26.14
N GLY A 29 2.35 -16.33 26.67
CA GLY A 29 1.87 -16.21 28.06
C GLY A 29 0.87 -15.08 28.32
N TRP A 30 0.36 -14.42 27.26
CA TRP A 30 -0.59 -13.34 27.39
C TRP A 30 -2.02 -13.84 27.60
N SER A 31 -2.76 -13.06 28.40
CA SER A 31 -4.20 -13.20 28.62
C SER A 31 -4.87 -11.83 28.52
N MET A 32 -6.12 -11.79 28.06
CA MET A 32 -6.91 -10.57 27.97
C MET A 32 -8.29 -10.75 28.60
N ARG A 33 -8.92 -9.65 29.00
CA ARG A 33 -10.32 -9.59 29.48
C ARG A 33 -10.87 -8.19 29.34
N ILE A 34 -12.18 -8.03 29.52
CA ILE A 34 -12.78 -6.71 29.77
C ILE A 34 -12.18 -6.12 31.07
N ASP A 35 -11.85 -4.83 31.06
CA ASP A 35 -11.42 -4.13 32.28
C ASP A 35 -12.54 -4.25 33.33
N PRO A 36 -12.25 -4.74 34.54
CA PRO A 36 -13.25 -4.80 35.62
C PRO A 36 -13.93 -3.44 35.97
N ALA A 37 -13.24 -2.33 35.67
CA ALA A 37 -13.82 -1.00 35.82
C ALA A 37 -14.92 -0.70 34.79
N ASP A 38 -14.94 -1.39 33.64
CA ASP A 38 -16.04 -1.34 32.66
C ASP A 38 -17.16 -2.33 33.02
N MET A 39 -17.84 -2.04 34.14
CA MET A 39 -18.89 -2.90 34.72
C MET A 39 -20.04 -3.15 33.75
N ALA A 40 -20.40 -2.18 32.92
CA ALA A 40 -21.46 -2.31 31.94
C ALA A 40 -21.11 -3.34 30.85
N ALA A 41 -19.93 -3.24 30.27
CA ALA A 41 -19.45 -4.20 29.28
C ALA A 41 -19.26 -5.60 29.90
N ALA A 42 -18.69 -5.67 31.12
CA ALA A 42 -18.51 -6.95 31.83
C ALA A 42 -19.83 -7.67 32.11
N LYS A 43 -20.89 -6.93 32.47
CA LYS A 43 -22.24 -7.47 32.70
C LYS A 43 -22.89 -7.94 31.40
N ALA A 44 -22.72 -7.16 30.28
CA ALA A 44 -23.27 -7.48 28.99
C ALA A 44 -22.57 -8.70 28.34
N HIS A 45 -21.25 -8.85 28.59
CA HIS A 45 -20.40 -9.87 27.94
C HIS A 45 -19.61 -10.70 28.98
N PRO A 46 -20.27 -11.50 29.85
CA PRO A 46 -19.64 -12.16 30.99
C PRO A 46 -18.57 -13.20 30.63
N LYS A 47 -18.60 -13.75 29.40
CA LYS A 47 -17.53 -14.64 28.90
C LYS A 47 -16.23 -13.85 28.64
N ALA A 48 -16.33 -12.64 28.14
CA ALA A 48 -15.17 -11.76 27.86
C ALA A 48 -14.66 -11.04 29.12
N ALA A 49 -15.43 -11.03 30.22
CA ALA A 49 -15.00 -10.52 31.52
C ALA A 49 -14.05 -11.46 32.27
N ARG A 50 -13.87 -12.71 31.80
CA ARG A 50 -12.90 -13.67 32.32
C ARG A 50 -11.59 -13.57 31.55
N TRP A 51 -10.48 -13.97 32.18
CA TRP A 51 -9.20 -14.07 31.47
C TRP A 51 -9.28 -15.10 30.33
N LEU A 52 -9.03 -14.66 29.13
CA LEU A 52 -8.93 -15.43 27.89
C LEU A 52 -7.49 -15.45 27.44
N ARG A 53 -7.10 -16.45 26.68
CA ARG A 53 -5.79 -16.44 25.98
C ARG A 53 -5.75 -15.28 25.00
N ALA A 54 -4.63 -14.54 24.98
CA ALA A 54 -4.37 -13.48 24.04
C ALA A 54 -3.15 -13.79 23.15
N THR A 55 -3.16 -13.28 21.95
CA THR A 55 -2.06 -13.33 20.99
C THR A 55 -1.39 -11.97 20.92
N VAL A 56 -0.07 -11.92 20.97
CA VAL A 56 0.73 -10.70 20.85
C VAL A 56 1.87 -10.98 19.86
N PRO A 57 1.96 -10.17 18.77
CA PRO A 57 1.07 -9.08 18.38
C PRO A 57 -0.35 -9.54 18.06
N GLY A 58 -1.36 -8.69 18.34
CA GLY A 58 -2.76 -9.01 18.12
C GLY A 58 -3.73 -7.89 18.51
N SER A 59 -5.02 -8.24 18.53
CA SER A 59 -6.10 -7.32 18.93
C SER A 59 -7.18 -8.03 19.72
N ALA A 60 -7.97 -7.28 20.49
CA ALA A 60 -9.09 -7.82 21.25
C ALA A 60 -10.09 -8.56 20.34
N GLN A 61 -10.32 -8.05 19.12
CA GLN A 61 -11.22 -8.66 18.16
C GLN A 61 -10.74 -10.06 17.73
N THR A 62 -9.44 -10.19 17.40
CA THR A 62 -8.88 -11.47 16.95
C THR A 62 -8.89 -12.52 18.06
N ASP A 63 -8.62 -12.13 19.29
CA ASP A 63 -8.64 -13.02 20.45
C ASP A 63 -10.08 -13.47 20.81
N LEU A 64 -11.05 -12.56 20.70
CA LEU A 64 -12.47 -12.90 20.90
C LEU A 64 -13.02 -13.82 19.81
N MET A 65 -12.56 -13.66 18.54
CA MET A 65 -12.88 -14.60 17.46
C MET A 65 -12.28 -15.98 17.73
N ALA A 66 -11.02 -16.04 18.16
CA ALA A 66 -10.35 -17.31 18.53
C ALA A 66 -11.06 -18.01 19.70
N ALA A 67 -11.55 -17.24 20.68
CA ALA A 67 -12.35 -17.73 21.80
C ALA A 67 -13.82 -18.05 21.42
N LYS A 68 -14.25 -17.82 20.17
CA LYS A 68 -15.62 -18.01 19.67
C LYS A 68 -16.67 -17.17 20.45
N ILE A 69 -16.28 -16.03 20.96
CA ILE A 69 -17.17 -15.08 21.65
C ILE A 69 -17.82 -14.11 20.63
N VAL A 70 -17.08 -13.71 19.60
CA VAL A 70 -17.59 -12.95 18.47
C VAL A 70 -17.45 -13.75 17.18
N PRO A 71 -18.36 -13.55 16.21
CA PRO A 71 -18.24 -14.19 14.90
C PRO A 71 -17.16 -13.51 14.05
N ASP A 72 -16.73 -14.18 12.97
CA ASP A 72 -15.89 -13.61 11.94
C ASP A 72 -16.62 -12.44 11.24
N PRO A 73 -16.12 -11.19 11.34
CA PRO A 73 -16.76 -10.01 10.74
C PRO A 73 -16.81 -10.04 9.22
N TYR A 74 -15.98 -10.88 8.58
CA TYR A 74 -15.88 -10.99 7.13
C TYR A 74 -16.96 -11.89 6.52
N LYS A 75 -17.92 -12.41 7.33
CA LYS A 75 -19.01 -13.29 6.87
C LYS A 75 -20.36 -12.63 7.04
N GLY A 76 -21.11 -12.56 5.94
CA GLY A 76 -22.50 -12.10 5.94
C GLY A 76 -22.65 -10.71 6.56
N LEU A 77 -23.49 -10.60 7.59
CA LEU A 77 -23.78 -9.35 8.31
C LEU A 77 -23.08 -9.28 9.69
N ASN A 78 -21.97 -10.01 9.86
CA ASN A 78 -21.35 -10.13 11.18
C ASN A 78 -20.58 -8.88 11.64
N GLU A 79 -20.19 -7.99 10.73
CA GLU A 79 -19.55 -6.71 11.09
C GLU A 79 -20.35 -5.95 12.14
N ALA A 80 -21.67 -5.87 11.98
CA ALA A 80 -22.56 -5.19 12.94
C ALA A 80 -22.54 -5.81 14.35
N LYS A 81 -22.25 -7.13 14.44
CA LYS A 81 -22.29 -7.88 15.71
C LYS A 81 -21.06 -7.65 16.60
N ILE A 82 -19.99 -7.07 16.07
CA ILE A 82 -18.73 -6.89 16.80
C ILE A 82 -18.43 -5.44 17.19
N GLN A 83 -19.31 -4.49 16.89
CA GLN A 83 -19.08 -3.07 17.15
C GLN A 83 -18.86 -2.75 18.64
N TRP A 84 -19.50 -3.49 19.54
CA TRP A 84 -19.32 -3.35 20.98
C TRP A 84 -17.87 -3.52 21.46
N VAL A 85 -17.05 -4.27 20.71
CA VAL A 85 -15.65 -4.54 21.08
C VAL A 85 -14.82 -3.24 21.05
N GLY A 86 -15.04 -2.37 20.05
CA GLY A 86 -14.41 -1.06 19.97
C GLY A 86 -14.88 -0.04 21.03
N LEU A 87 -16.04 -0.30 21.64
CA LEU A 87 -16.61 0.52 22.73
C LEU A 87 -16.21 0.04 24.13
N THR A 88 -15.41 -1.03 24.24
CA THR A 88 -15.07 -1.68 25.50
C THR A 88 -13.64 -1.39 25.92
N ASP A 89 -13.40 -1.22 27.22
CA ASP A 89 -12.05 -1.12 27.77
C ASP A 89 -11.48 -2.53 28.04
N TRP A 90 -10.22 -2.77 27.63
CA TRP A 90 -9.60 -4.08 27.68
C TRP A 90 -8.36 -4.12 28.56
N GLN A 91 -8.15 -5.23 29.28
CA GLN A 91 -6.91 -5.53 30.00
C GLN A 91 -6.17 -6.67 29.34
N TYR A 92 -4.86 -6.50 29.14
CA TYR A 92 -3.91 -7.52 28.75
C TYR A 92 -2.93 -7.77 29.90
N ARG A 93 -2.60 -9.03 30.18
CA ARG A 93 -1.67 -9.41 31.26
C ARG A 93 -0.73 -10.51 30.81
N THR A 94 0.53 -10.39 31.24
CA THR A 94 1.51 -11.49 31.20
C THR A 94 2.43 -11.43 32.41
N THR A 95 3.14 -12.52 32.66
CA THR A 95 4.17 -12.60 33.72
C THR A 95 5.55 -12.57 33.11
N LEU A 96 6.32 -11.50 33.38
CA LEU A 96 7.72 -11.41 32.99
C LEU A 96 8.58 -12.18 34.01
N ARG A 97 9.35 -13.16 33.52
CA ARG A 97 10.29 -13.90 34.34
C ARG A 97 11.71 -13.41 34.05
N MET A 98 12.26 -12.66 34.99
CA MET A 98 13.59 -12.08 34.89
C MET A 98 14.66 -13.04 35.40
N THR A 99 15.73 -13.25 34.63
CA THR A 99 16.90 -13.97 35.06
C THR A 99 17.80 -13.08 35.93
N ALA A 100 18.64 -13.71 36.76
CA ALA A 100 19.63 -12.98 37.55
C ALA A 100 20.60 -12.18 36.68
N GLU A 101 20.98 -12.72 35.51
CA GLU A 101 21.84 -12.07 34.53
C GLU A 101 21.20 -10.80 33.96
N GLN A 102 19.90 -10.86 33.58
CA GLN A 102 19.17 -9.69 33.07
C GLN A 102 19.05 -8.59 34.14
N LEU A 103 18.79 -8.96 35.39
CA LEU A 103 18.70 -8.01 36.50
C LEU A 103 20.04 -7.41 36.89
N ALA A 104 21.14 -8.11 36.62
CA ALA A 104 22.49 -7.62 36.86
C ALA A 104 22.93 -6.51 35.90
N ARG A 105 22.26 -6.41 34.70
CA ARG A 105 22.56 -5.37 33.71
C ARG A 105 22.22 -3.97 34.26
N ASP A 106 22.95 -2.95 33.80
CA ASP A 106 22.77 -1.57 34.27
C ASP A 106 21.43 -0.99 33.90
N HIS A 107 20.93 -1.36 32.73
CA HIS A 107 19.65 -0.87 32.18
C HIS A 107 18.79 -2.04 31.71
N VAL A 108 17.50 -1.95 32.00
CA VAL A 108 16.47 -2.87 31.47
C VAL A 108 15.28 -2.02 31.02
N ASP A 109 14.95 -2.15 29.74
CA ASP A 109 13.87 -1.42 29.09
C ASP A 109 12.75 -2.38 28.66
N LEU A 110 11.50 -1.96 28.86
CA LEU A 110 10.33 -2.55 28.22
C LEU A 110 10.01 -1.73 26.97
N VAL A 111 9.93 -2.39 25.83
CA VAL A 111 9.76 -1.75 24.53
C VAL A 111 8.52 -2.30 23.83
N PHE A 112 7.66 -1.41 23.33
CA PHE A 112 6.51 -1.72 22.48
C PHE A 112 6.69 -1.01 21.15
N ASP A 113 6.66 -1.73 20.04
CA ASP A 113 6.73 -1.14 18.70
C ASP A 113 5.37 -0.58 18.22
N GLY A 114 4.29 -0.83 18.98
CA GLY A 114 2.97 -0.25 18.72
C GLY A 114 1.92 -0.70 19.74
N LEU A 115 1.24 0.26 20.34
CA LEU A 115 0.08 0.07 21.21
C LEU A 115 -1.13 0.79 20.60
N ASP A 116 -2.22 0.10 20.35
CA ASP A 116 -3.39 0.65 19.67
C ASP A 116 -4.58 0.81 20.63
N THR A 117 -4.81 1.98 21.20
CA THR A 117 -4.13 3.28 21.08
C THR A 117 -3.88 3.90 22.44
N PHE A 118 -4.98 4.19 23.22
CA PHE A 118 -4.87 4.72 24.58
C PHE A 118 -4.56 3.57 25.55
N ALA A 119 -3.30 3.44 25.93
CA ALA A 119 -2.83 2.33 26.74
C ALA A 119 -2.13 2.81 28.02
N GLU A 120 -2.56 2.31 29.18
CA GLU A 120 -1.85 2.47 30.45
C GLU A 120 -1.08 1.19 30.75
N VAL A 121 0.25 1.29 30.89
CA VAL A 121 1.15 0.17 31.20
C VAL A 121 1.54 0.21 32.68
N ARG A 122 1.33 -0.90 33.38
CA ARG A 122 1.75 -1.09 34.79
C ARG A 122 2.62 -2.32 34.92
N LEU A 123 3.69 -2.22 35.71
CA LEU A 123 4.54 -3.32 36.08
C LEU A 123 4.59 -3.42 37.63
N ASN A 124 4.24 -4.57 38.17
CA ASN A 124 4.12 -4.80 39.62
C ASN A 124 3.23 -3.73 40.32
N GLY A 125 2.17 -3.26 39.63
CA GLY A 125 1.27 -2.23 40.12
C GLY A 125 1.73 -0.78 39.89
N THR A 126 3.01 -0.55 39.59
CA THR A 126 3.54 0.80 39.30
C THR A 126 3.17 1.21 37.87
N LYS A 127 2.56 2.39 37.69
CA LYS A 127 2.29 2.99 36.38
C LYS A 127 3.61 3.45 35.75
N LEU A 128 3.86 3.00 34.51
CA LEU A 128 5.09 3.30 33.76
C LEU A 128 4.86 4.21 32.57
N LEU A 129 3.72 4.04 31.86
CA LEU A 129 3.45 4.67 30.57
C LEU A 129 1.96 4.95 30.42
N ALA A 130 1.63 6.05 29.75
CA ALA A 130 0.36 6.30 29.12
C ALA A 130 0.62 6.58 27.62
N ALA A 131 0.22 5.66 26.75
CA ALA A 131 0.36 5.80 25.30
C ALA A 131 -0.92 6.38 24.70
N ASP A 132 -0.76 7.16 23.59
CA ASP A 132 -1.84 7.88 22.89
C ASP A 132 -1.70 7.86 21.36
N ASN A 133 -0.70 7.14 20.85
CA ASN A 133 -0.36 7.10 19.44
C ASN A 133 0.01 5.65 19.03
N ALA A 134 -0.76 5.06 18.11
CA ALA A 134 -0.57 3.68 17.66
C ALA A 134 0.66 3.49 16.77
N HIS A 135 1.18 4.56 16.17
CA HIS A 135 2.27 4.49 15.18
C HIS A 135 3.66 4.71 15.78
N ARG A 136 3.73 4.99 17.10
CA ARG A 136 4.99 5.25 17.83
C ARG A 136 5.52 3.99 18.48
N ARG A 137 6.85 3.95 18.64
CA ARG A 137 7.55 3.07 19.56
C ARG A 137 7.52 3.66 20.97
N TRP A 138 7.28 2.81 21.96
CA TRP A 138 7.27 3.19 23.37
C TRP A 138 8.35 2.43 24.11
N ARG A 139 9.37 3.14 24.60
CA ARG A 139 10.45 2.59 25.40
C ARG A 139 10.39 3.13 26.81
N VAL A 140 10.41 2.24 27.81
CA VAL A 140 10.28 2.60 29.24
C VAL A 140 11.35 1.89 30.06
N PRO A 141 12.21 2.61 30.81
CA PRO A 141 13.12 1.98 31.75
C PRO A 141 12.36 1.33 32.90
N VAL A 142 12.64 0.05 33.17
CA VAL A 142 11.85 -0.75 34.14
C VAL A 142 12.71 -1.38 35.25
N LYS A 143 14.04 -1.25 35.21
CA LYS A 143 14.94 -1.88 36.18
C LYS A 143 14.56 -1.59 37.64
N ALA A 144 14.21 -0.36 37.97
CA ALA A 144 13.88 0.08 39.33
C ALA A 144 12.62 -0.61 39.92
N VAL A 145 11.72 -1.15 39.06
CA VAL A 145 10.46 -1.77 39.49
C VAL A 145 10.43 -3.29 39.29
N LEU A 146 11.49 -3.84 38.67
CA LEU A 146 11.64 -5.29 38.49
C LEU A 146 12.08 -5.99 39.79
N LYS A 147 11.60 -7.24 39.94
CA LYS A 147 11.96 -8.14 41.06
C LYS A 147 12.58 -9.42 40.49
N PRO A 148 13.41 -10.11 41.27
CA PRO A 148 13.84 -11.47 40.90
C PRO A 148 12.63 -12.40 40.74
N GLY A 149 12.64 -13.20 39.65
CA GLY A 149 11.55 -14.13 39.33
C GLY A 149 10.36 -13.51 38.61
N ALA A 150 9.18 -13.70 39.13
CA ALA A 150 7.92 -13.32 38.46
C ALA A 150 7.56 -11.83 38.70
N ASN A 151 7.26 -11.13 37.60
CA ASN A 151 6.79 -9.74 37.56
C ASN A 151 5.46 -9.66 36.80
N ASP A 152 4.48 -9.00 37.37
CA ASP A 152 3.15 -8.86 36.77
C ASP A 152 3.12 -7.62 35.85
N LEU A 153 2.96 -7.85 34.54
CA LEU A 153 2.78 -6.80 33.52
C LEU A 153 1.32 -6.73 33.13
N LEU A 154 0.69 -5.59 33.42
CA LEU A 154 -0.71 -5.29 33.09
C LEU A 154 -0.78 -4.08 32.17
N ILE A 155 -1.53 -4.21 31.08
CA ILE A 155 -1.80 -3.12 30.13
C ILE A 155 -3.31 -2.93 30.03
N THR A 156 -3.79 -1.71 30.24
CA THR A 156 -5.21 -1.37 30.09
C THR A 156 -5.39 -0.47 28.86
N PHE A 157 -6.13 -0.95 27.89
CA PHE A 157 -6.56 -0.17 26.72
C PHE A 157 -7.92 0.46 26.99
N ARG A 158 -8.04 1.77 26.78
CA ARG A 158 -9.30 2.51 26.82
C ARG A 158 -9.91 2.61 25.44
N SER A 159 -11.23 2.45 25.35
CA SER A 159 -11.95 2.64 24.07
C SER A 159 -11.62 4.01 23.47
N PRO A 160 -11.11 4.08 22.24
CA PRO A 160 -10.81 5.35 21.58
C PRO A 160 -12.05 6.24 21.45
N ILE A 161 -13.19 5.63 21.09
CA ILE A 161 -14.47 6.33 20.94
C ILE A 161 -14.92 6.91 22.28
N ARG A 162 -15.05 6.06 23.32
CA ARG A 162 -15.55 6.50 24.64
C ARG A 162 -14.61 7.52 25.31
N THR A 163 -13.32 7.44 25.04
CA THR A 163 -12.33 8.37 25.61
C THR A 163 -12.46 9.76 25.01
N LEU A 164 -12.65 9.86 23.68
CA LEU A 164 -12.67 11.14 22.97
C LEU A 164 -14.08 11.75 22.84
N GLN A 165 -15.11 10.94 22.81
CA GLN A 165 -16.49 11.39 22.56
C GLN A 165 -16.96 12.51 23.51
N PRO A 166 -16.67 12.51 24.85
CA PRO A 166 -17.06 13.61 25.71
C PRO A 166 -16.48 14.97 25.30
N MET A 167 -15.25 14.99 24.80
CA MET A 167 -14.60 16.20 24.27
C MET A 167 -15.29 16.64 22.96
N VAL A 168 -15.48 15.70 22.03
CA VAL A 168 -16.11 15.98 20.73
C VAL A 168 -17.54 16.48 20.87
N LEU A 169 -18.32 15.92 21.79
CA LEU A 169 -19.70 16.34 22.05
C LEU A 169 -19.78 17.74 22.65
N LYS A 170 -18.80 18.15 23.47
CA LYS A 170 -18.71 19.49 24.05
C LYS A 170 -18.19 20.54 23.08
N ALA A 171 -17.47 20.14 22.03
CA ALA A 171 -16.93 21.05 21.05
C ALA A 171 -18.06 21.75 20.29
N LYS A 172 -18.00 23.08 20.20
CA LYS A 172 -18.95 23.87 19.41
C LYS A 172 -18.90 23.49 17.93
N ASN A 173 -17.71 23.36 17.39
CA ASN A 173 -17.42 23.02 16.01
C ASN A 173 -16.39 21.87 16.01
N PRO A 174 -16.80 20.59 16.13
CA PRO A 174 -15.86 19.48 16.07
C PRO A 174 -15.26 19.37 14.67
N LEU A 175 -14.00 18.95 14.61
CA LEU A 175 -13.29 18.77 13.33
C LEU A 175 -13.95 17.65 12.51
N PRO A 176 -14.16 17.84 11.21
CA PRO A 176 -14.72 16.81 10.34
C PRO A 176 -13.76 15.63 10.14
N GLY A 177 -14.25 14.40 10.35
CA GLY A 177 -13.64 13.15 9.90
C GLY A 177 -14.11 12.75 8.50
N GLU A 178 -13.76 11.55 8.01
CA GLU A 178 -14.15 11.10 6.67
C GLU A 178 -15.55 10.48 6.65
N TYR A 179 -15.81 9.53 7.54
CA TYR A 179 -17.02 8.72 7.51
C TYR A 179 -17.74 8.76 8.86
N ASP A 180 -19.04 9.01 8.82
CA ASP A 180 -19.92 8.81 9.96
C ASP A 180 -20.17 7.32 10.18
N SER A 181 -20.24 6.92 11.46
CA SER A 181 -20.66 5.59 11.82
C SER A 181 -22.13 5.34 11.46
N ILE A 182 -22.40 4.20 10.83
CA ILE A 182 -23.78 3.73 10.58
C ILE A 182 -24.34 2.90 11.74
N TYR A 183 -23.55 2.67 12.79
CA TYR A 183 -23.90 1.78 13.93
C TYR A 183 -24.39 2.55 15.15
N GLY A 184 -24.39 3.88 15.12
CA GLY A 184 -24.88 4.73 16.21
C GLY A 184 -23.95 4.85 17.42
N ASP A 185 -22.72 4.35 17.30
CA ASP A 185 -21.68 4.46 18.33
C ASP A 185 -21.05 5.86 18.40
N GLU A 186 -21.17 6.65 17.35
CA GLU A 186 -20.84 8.08 17.28
C GLU A 186 -22.02 8.85 16.63
N PRO A 187 -22.44 10.00 17.17
CA PRO A 187 -23.44 10.83 16.51
C PRO A 187 -22.92 11.40 15.19
N MET A 188 -23.80 11.56 14.24
CA MET A 188 -23.47 12.11 12.91
C MET A 188 -22.75 13.47 13.01
N GLY A 189 -21.63 13.62 12.28
CA GLY A 189 -20.79 14.82 12.32
C GLY A 189 -20.01 15.02 13.65
N LYS A 190 -19.96 14.03 14.53
CA LYS A 190 -19.26 14.05 15.82
C LYS A 190 -18.22 12.93 15.91
N GLN A 191 -17.38 12.80 14.85
CA GLN A 191 -16.38 11.76 14.74
C GLN A 191 -15.20 11.99 15.69
N THR A 192 -14.70 10.91 16.29
CA THR A 192 -13.48 10.92 17.13
C THR A 192 -12.21 10.72 16.33
N SER A 193 -12.31 10.21 15.11
CA SER A 193 -11.17 9.91 14.22
C SER A 193 -10.21 11.10 13.96
N PRO A 194 -10.62 12.38 13.88
CA PRO A 194 -9.70 13.51 13.73
C PRO A 194 -8.69 13.66 14.85
N TYR A 195 -9.07 13.30 16.08
CA TYR A 195 -8.36 13.63 17.32
C TYR A 195 -7.43 12.55 17.83
N ILE A 196 -7.15 11.51 17.04
CA ILE A 196 -6.35 10.37 17.45
C ILE A 196 -5.32 9.97 16.39
N ARG A 197 -4.14 9.56 16.84
CA ARG A 197 -3.12 8.92 15.97
C ARG A 197 -3.33 7.40 15.95
N LYS A 198 -4.20 6.95 15.06
CA LYS A 198 -4.62 5.57 14.85
C LYS A 198 -4.92 5.38 13.36
N PRO A 199 -4.74 4.18 12.78
CA PRO A 199 -5.14 3.91 11.40
C PRO A 199 -6.58 4.36 11.13
N LYS A 200 -6.75 5.27 10.17
CA LYS A 200 -8.04 5.91 9.90
C LYS A 200 -9.08 4.93 9.37
N TYR A 201 -8.66 3.97 8.54
CA TYR A 201 -9.54 2.95 7.98
C TYR A 201 -10.26 2.10 9.04
N HIS A 202 -9.74 1.99 10.27
CA HIS A 202 -10.43 1.32 11.37
C HIS A 202 -11.80 1.95 11.71
N TYR A 203 -12.00 3.23 11.40
CA TYR A 203 -13.28 3.91 11.58
C TYR A 203 -14.27 3.68 10.43
N GLY A 204 -13.93 2.78 9.49
CA GLY A 204 -14.66 2.50 8.27
C GLY A 204 -14.14 3.32 7.09
N TRP A 205 -14.24 2.75 5.90
CA TRP A 205 -13.90 3.40 4.64
C TRP A 205 -14.83 2.93 3.53
N ASP A 206 -14.82 3.58 2.36
CA ASP A 206 -15.69 3.21 1.23
C ASP A 206 -15.33 1.89 0.53
N TRP A 207 -14.27 1.20 1.01
CA TRP A 207 -13.83 -0.14 0.61
C TRP A 207 -13.70 -1.12 1.79
N GLY A 208 -13.79 -0.66 3.03
CA GLY A 208 -13.50 -1.48 4.22
C GLY A 208 -14.51 -1.36 5.34
N PRO A 209 -14.68 -2.39 6.16
CA PRO A 209 -15.61 -2.39 7.29
C PRO A 209 -15.13 -1.46 8.40
N ARG A 210 -16.06 -1.00 9.26
CA ARG A 210 -15.74 -0.28 10.48
C ARG A 210 -15.38 -1.28 11.58
N ILE A 211 -14.12 -1.35 11.96
CA ILE A 211 -13.63 -2.19 13.07
C ILE A 211 -12.59 -1.39 13.86
N VAL A 212 -13.01 -0.72 14.92
CA VAL A 212 -12.13 0.07 15.78
C VAL A 212 -11.35 -0.89 16.68
N ALA A 213 -10.19 -1.34 16.20
CA ALA A 213 -9.36 -2.33 16.88
C ALA A 213 -8.62 -1.73 18.09
N GLN A 214 -8.27 -2.59 19.07
CA GLN A 214 -7.47 -2.25 20.25
C GLN A 214 -6.57 -3.42 20.61
N GLY A 215 -5.31 -3.16 21.01
CA GLY A 215 -4.40 -4.19 21.46
C GLY A 215 -2.92 -3.87 21.29
N ILE A 216 -2.08 -4.85 21.59
CA ILE A 216 -0.64 -4.81 21.37
C ILE A 216 -0.42 -5.29 19.93
N TRP A 217 -0.51 -4.37 18.96
CA TRP A 217 -0.61 -4.74 17.55
C TRP A 217 0.74 -4.93 16.83
N ARG A 218 1.84 -4.53 17.48
CA ARG A 218 3.24 -4.75 17.06
C ARG A 218 4.03 -5.42 18.18
N PRO A 219 5.24 -5.94 17.89
CA PRO A 219 6.03 -6.66 18.89
C PRO A 219 6.27 -5.88 20.18
N ALA A 220 6.27 -6.63 21.28
CA ALA A 220 6.71 -6.17 22.59
C ALA A 220 7.96 -6.97 23.01
N ARG A 221 8.92 -6.35 23.71
CA ARG A 221 10.15 -7.01 24.15
C ARG A 221 10.75 -6.37 25.39
N ILE A 222 11.58 -7.14 26.10
CA ILE A 222 12.49 -6.68 27.13
C ILE A 222 13.88 -6.58 26.51
N GLU A 223 14.53 -5.44 26.68
CA GLU A 223 15.94 -5.21 26.32
C GLU A 223 16.77 -4.95 27.58
N ALA A 224 17.92 -5.59 27.67
CA ALA A 224 18.86 -5.35 28.78
C ALA A 224 20.26 -5.02 28.23
N TRP A 225 20.86 -3.94 28.75
CA TRP A 225 22.10 -3.39 28.24
C TRP A 225 22.89 -2.70 29.37
N ASP A 226 24.21 -2.57 29.14
CA ASP A 226 25.09 -1.82 30.02
C ASP A 226 25.56 -0.56 29.29
N ASP A 227 26.73 -0.12 29.47
CA ASP A 227 27.49 0.96 28.82
C ASP A 227 26.71 1.90 27.88
N ALA A 228 26.38 1.42 26.68
CA ALA A 228 25.67 2.17 25.65
C ALA A 228 24.93 1.25 24.68
N ARG A 229 23.92 1.80 23.94
CA ARG A 229 23.16 1.11 22.92
C ARG A 229 22.90 2.01 21.71
N ILE A 230 22.66 1.39 20.58
CA ILE A 230 22.22 2.08 19.36
C ILE A 230 20.70 2.29 19.43
N GLU A 231 20.25 3.56 19.44
CA GLU A 231 18.82 3.90 19.41
C GLU A 231 18.28 3.93 17.99
N ALA A 232 19.02 4.59 17.06
CA ALA A 232 18.70 4.65 15.65
C ALA A 232 19.94 4.43 14.81
N PHE A 233 19.77 3.82 13.64
CA PHE A 233 20.84 3.62 12.66
C PHE A 233 20.32 3.94 11.27
N ARG A 234 20.92 4.95 10.63
CA ARG A 234 20.63 5.41 9.28
C ARG A 234 21.84 5.21 8.38
N VAL A 235 21.58 5.10 7.08
CA VAL A 235 22.64 5.08 6.06
C VAL A 235 22.30 6.17 5.03
N THR A 236 23.07 7.25 5.01
CA THR A 236 22.87 8.34 4.06
C THR A 236 23.89 8.27 2.94
N GLN A 237 23.49 8.65 1.72
CA GLN A 237 24.33 8.68 0.54
C GLN A 237 24.77 10.14 0.28
N GLU A 238 26.01 10.49 0.62
CA GLU A 238 26.55 11.84 0.41
C GLU A 238 26.96 12.12 -1.05
N GLY A 239 27.12 11.08 -1.85
CA GLY A 239 27.45 11.21 -3.27
C GLY A 239 27.59 9.88 -3.97
N LEU A 240 27.21 9.87 -5.27
CA LEU A 240 27.26 8.68 -6.11
C LEU A 240 27.77 9.01 -7.51
N THR A 241 28.95 8.45 -7.87
CA THR A 241 29.53 8.50 -9.20
C THR A 241 29.64 7.09 -9.81
N LYS A 242 30.20 6.95 -10.99
CA LYS A 242 30.51 5.63 -11.56
C LYS A 242 31.61 4.89 -10.81
N SER A 243 32.58 5.63 -10.24
CA SER A 243 33.76 5.07 -9.59
C SER A 243 33.64 4.99 -8.06
N GLU A 244 32.76 5.76 -7.43
CA GLU A 244 32.68 5.87 -5.98
C GLU A 244 31.27 6.19 -5.50
N ALA A 245 30.85 5.54 -4.39
CA ALA A 245 29.74 5.98 -3.55
C ALA A 245 30.29 6.39 -2.18
N ARG A 246 29.99 7.64 -1.77
CA ARG A 246 30.28 8.12 -0.41
C ARG A 246 29.03 7.97 0.44
N LEU A 247 29.16 7.18 1.49
CA LEU A 247 28.10 6.89 2.45
C LEU A 247 28.49 7.42 3.82
N SER A 248 27.51 7.77 4.64
CA SER A 248 27.67 8.00 6.06
C SER A 248 26.76 7.05 6.85
N ALA A 249 27.36 6.31 7.78
CA ALA A 249 26.63 5.51 8.76
C ALA A 249 26.31 6.40 9.97
N GLU A 250 25.06 6.79 10.14
CA GLU A 250 24.56 7.74 11.13
C GLU A 250 23.94 6.98 12.31
N LEU A 251 24.53 7.06 13.48
CA LEU A 251 24.06 6.38 14.68
C LEU A 251 23.65 7.39 15.75
N ASP A 252 22.44 7.22 16.28
CA ASP A 252 22.05 7.83 17.54
C ASP A 252 22.35 6.82 18.66
N VAL A 253 23.32 7.15 19.53
CA VAL A 253 23.81 6.28 20.61
C VAL A 253 23.35 6.85 21.95
N VAL A 254 22.76 5.99 22.79
CA VAL A 254 22.36 6.34 24.16
C VAL A 254 23.31 5.65 25.13
N ALA A 255 23.94 6.42 26.02
CA ALA A 255 24.85 5.91 27.06
C ALA A 255 24.36 6.27 28.47
N GLY A 256 24.61 5.38 29.43
CA GLY A 256 24.32 5.63 30.85
C GLY A 256 25.21 6.70 31.45
N GLU A 257 26.46 6.75 31.02
CA GLU A 257 27.50 7.68 31.47
C GLU A 257 28.38 8.12 30.30
N GLU A 258 29.12 9.22 30.45
CA GLU A 258 30.12 9.63 29.46
C GLU A 258 31.21 8.54 29.35
N ARG A 259 31.50 8.14 28.10
CA ARG A 259 32.49 7.09 27.84
C ARG A 259 33.05 7.09 26.42
N PRO A 260 34.26 6.58 26.20
CA PRO A 260 34.76 6.33 24.85
C PRO A 260 34.05 5.08 24.26
N VAL A 261 33.64 5.17 23.00
CA VAL A 261 33.11 4.03 22.23
C VAL A 261 33.75 4.05 20.84
N THR A 262 33.91 2.86 20.25
CA THR A 262 34.31 2.73 18.85
C THR A 262 33.15 2.18 18.04
N VAL A 263 32.77 2.90 16.99
CA VAL A 263 31.79 2.46 15.98
C VAL A 263 32.59 1.89 14.80
N GLN A 264 32.43 0.60 14.54
CA GLN A 264 32.94 -0.10 13.36
C GLN A 264 31.81 -0.28 12.36
N VAL A 265 32.03 0.10 11.10
CA VAL A 265 31.07 -0.02 10.00
C VAL A 265 31.65 -0.96 8.95
N ALA A 266 30.86 -1.95 8.53
CA ALA A 266 31.18 -2.84 7.42
C ALA A 266 30.08 -2.76 6.36
N VAL A 267 30.44 -2.41 5.12
CA VAL A 267 29.57 -2.38 3.95
C VAL A 267 29.89 -3.58 3.09
N THR A 268 28.96 -4.52 2.98
CA THR A 268 29.09 -5.70 2.12
C THR A 268 28.29 -5.46 0.84
N GLY A 269 28.97 -5.44 -0.29
CA GLY A 269 28.40 -5.29 -1.63
C GLY A 269 27.69 -6.55 -2.15
N PRO A 270 26.92 -6.43 -3.23
CA PRO A 270 26.21 -7.57 -3.86
C PRO A 270 27.18 -8.63 -4.42
N ASP A 271 28.43 -8.27 -4.66
CA ASP A 271 29.51 -9.17 -5.11
C ASP A 271 30.29 -9.79 -3.92
N GLY A 272 29.88 -9.56 -2.69
CA GLY A 272 30.53 -10.04 -1.47
C GLY A 272 31.74 -9.25 -1.01
N ARG A 273 32.18 -8.20 -1.75
CA ARG A 273 33.26 -7.33 -1.29
C ARG A 273 32.85 -6.55 -0.04
N VAL A 274 33.78 -6.43 0.92
CA VAL A 274 33.55 -5.74 2.18
C VAL A 274 34.45 -4.52 2.27
N THR A 275 33.85 -3.36 2.50
CA THR A 275 34.56 -2.12 2.85
C THR A 275 34.31 -1.81 4.32
N GLN A 276 35.34 -1.40 5.05
CA GLN A 276 35.26 -1.13 6.49
C GLN A 276 35.75 0.28 6.81
N ALA A 277 35.12 0.88 7.81
CA ALA A 277 35.54 2.11 8.44
C ALA A 277 35.31 2.03 9.96
N ALA A 278 36.03 2.82 10.72
CA ALA A 278 35.83 2.89 12.16
C ALA A 278 36.07 4.31 12.67
N ARG A 279 35.34 4.68 13.74
CA ARG A 279 35.54 5.97 14.43
C ARG A 279 35.40 5.75 15.94
N THR A 280 36.41 6.25 16.70
CA THR A 280 36.36 6.30 18.16
C THR A 280 35.93 7.69 18.58
N VAL A 281 34.94 7.77 19.45
CA VAL A 281 34.39 9.04 19.98
C VAL A 281 34.05 8.88 21.45
N THR A 282 34.04 9.99 22.18
CA THR A 282 33.45 10.04 23.52
C THR A 282 31.98 10.41 23.37
N VAL A 283 31.07 9.53 23.82
CA VAL A 283 29.63 9.78 23.89
C VAL A 283 29.27 10.31 25.28
N ALA A 284 28.45 11.35 25.33
CA ALA A 284 27.96 11.91 26.58
C ALA A 284 26.94 10.98 27.26
N ALA A 285 26.67 11.16 28.53
CA ALA A 285 25.51 10.59 29.20
C ALA A 285 24.23 11.05 28.49
N GLY A 286 23.30 10.14 28.20
CA GLY A 286 22.14 10.37 27.37
C GLY A 286 22.41 10.14 25.90
N ALA A 287 21.78 10.91 25.01
CA ALA A 287 21.84 10.73 23.56
C ALA A 287 23.04 11.47 22.94
N SER A 288 23.75 10.79 22.06
CA SER A 288 24.85 11.33 21.24
C SER A 288 24.68 10.90 19.79
N HIS A 289 25.05 11.77 18.83
CA HIS A 289 25.04 11.44 17.42
C HIS A 289 26.47 11.13 16.93
N VAL A 290 26.63 10.03 16.18
CA VAL A 290 27.95 9.59 15.67
C VAL A 290 27.80 9.25 14.18
N ALA A 291 28.54 9.98 13.34
CA ALA A 291 28.64 9.72 11.90
C ALA A 291 29.97 9.01 11.56
N VAL A 292 29.91 7.96 10.75
CA VAL A 292 31.10 7.24 10.27
C VAL A 292 31.06 7.21 8.74
N PRO A 293 31.89 8.04 8.06
CA PRO A 293 31.96 8.03 6.60
C PRO A 293 32.61 6.74 6.08
N VAL A 294 32.10 6.22 4.96
CA VAL A 294 32.63 5.04 4.28
C VAL A 294 32.48 5.18 2.76
N SER A 295 33.57 4.93 2.00
CA SER A 295 33.57 5.00 0.54
C SER A 295 33.55 3.61 -0.07
N VAL A 296 32.61 3.37 -1.00
CA VAL A 296 32.48 2.13 -1.77
C VAL A 296 33.00 2.36 -3.19
N ALA A 297 34.02 1.65 -3.59
CA ALA A 297 34.61 1.75 -4.94
C ALA A 297 33.77 0.98 -5.99
N ASN A 298 33.62 1.56 -7.18
CA ASN A 298 32.87 0.98 -8.32
C ASN A 298 31.48 0.44 -7.93
N PRO A 299 30.60 1.30 -7.40
CA PRO A 299 29.32 0.89 -6.89
C PRO A 299 28.38 0.39 -8.00
N GLN A 300 27.62 -0.67 -7.70
CA GLN A 300 26.51 -1.11 -8.52
C GLN A 300 25.25 -0.32 -8.12
N ARG A 301 24.54 0.26 -9.10
CA ARG A 301 23.36 1.09 -8.88
C ARG A 301 22.09 0.26 -8.88
N TRP A 302 21.20 0.56 -7.95
CA TRP A 302 19.83 0.06 -7.92
C TRP A 302 18.97 0.83 -8.93
N PHE A 303 18.09 0.11 -9.66
CA PHE A 303 17.18 0.67 -10.65
C PHE A 303 15.73 0.22 -10.40
N PRO A 304 14.74 1.05 -10.78
CA PRO A 304 13.36 0.59 -10.83
C PRO A 304 13.17 -0.56 -11.81
N ALA A 305 12.11 -1.34 -11.57
CA ALA A 305 11.69 -2.42 -12.44
C ALA A 305 11.54 -1.96 -13.90
N GLY A 306 12.15 -2.69 -14.83
CA GLY A 306 12.19 -2.35 -16.25
C GLY A 306 13.36 -1.47 -16.69
N TYR A 307 14.13 -0.90 -15.77
CA TYR A 307 15.22 0.02 -16.09
C TYR A 307 16.62 -0.50 -15.72
N GLY A 308 16.71 -1.59 -14.98
CA GLY A 308 18.00 -2.22 -14.61
C GLY A 308 17.86 -3.22 -13.47
N ALA A 309 18.99 -3.62 -12.90
CA ALA A 309 19.08 -4.57 -11.79
C ALA A 309 18.85 -3.88 -10.43
N GLN A 310 18.59 -4.70 -9.37
CA GLN A 310 18.36 -4.27 -8.02
C GLN A 310 19.45 -4.75 -7.03
N PRO A 311 20.72 -4.36 -7.22
CA PRO A 311 21.79 -4.73 -6.29
C PRO A 311 21.59 -4.07 -4.93
N LEU A 312 21.73 -4.85 -3.86
CA LEU A 312 21.55 -4.39 -2.49
C LEU A 312 22.84 -4.59 -1.70
N TYR A 313 23.15 -3.61 -0.86
CA TYR A 313 24.29 -3.56 0.05
C TYR A 313 23.80 -3.81 1.47
N THR A 314 24.61 -4.53 2.26
CA THR A 314 24.38 -4.70 3.69
C THR A 314 25.35 -3.83 4.45
N VAL A 315 24.84 -2.90 5.25
CA VAL A 315 25.64 -2.03 6.13
C VAL A 315 25.42 -2.47 7.56
N LYS A 316 26.51 -2.91 8.22
CA LYS A 316 26.49 -3.34 9.62
C LYS A 316 27.32 -2.37 10.46
N ALA A 317 26.72 -1.84 11.51
CA ALA A 317 27.39 -1.07 12.55
C ALA A 317 27.61 -1.96 13.79
N THR A 318 28.82 -1.92 14.37
CA THR A 318 29.16 -2.61 15.61
C THR A 318 29.71 -1.56 16.58
N LEU A 319 29.05 -1.42 17.72
CA LEU A 319 29.44 -0.54 18.80
C LEU A 319 30.29 -1.34 19.79
N THR A 320 31.52 -0.87 20.09
CA THR A 320 32.43 -1.53 21.00
C THR A 320 32.90 -0.57 22.08
N ASN A 321 33.20 -1.11 23.29
CA ASN A 321 33.86 -0.45 24.38
C ASN A 321 35.03 -1.31 24.87
N GLY A 322 36.25 -0.78 24.95
CA GLY A 322 37.44 -1.55 25.33
C GLY A 322 37.70 -2.78 24.44
N GLY A 323 37.24 -2.80 23.19
CA GLY A 323 37.33 -3.93 22.26
C GLY A 323 36.18 -4.96 22.38
N ALA A 324 35.36 -4.90 23.43
CA ALA A 324 34.19 -5.76 23.58
C ALA A 324 32.99 -5.20 22.79
N THR A 325 32.25 -6.04 22.09
CA THR A 325 31.01 -5.66 21.42
C THR A 325 29.90 -5.41 22.45
N ILE A 326 29.29 -4.22 22.42
CA ILE A 326 28.20 -3.84 23.32
C ILE A 326 26.84 -3.77 22.60
N ASP A 327 26.83 -3.41 21.30
CA ASP A 327 25.61 -3.42 20.49
C ASP A 327 25.92 -3.58 19.00
N THR A 328 24.92 -4.00 18.22
CA THR A 328 25.01 -4.08 16.75
C THR A 328 23.72 -3.65 16.09
N ALA A 329 23.82 -3.01 14.93
CA ALA A 329 22.69 -2.70 14.05
C ALA A 329 23.03 -3.02 12.60
N GLN A 330 22.05 -3.33 11.81
CA GLN A 330 22.22 -3.63 10.39
C GLN A 330 21.11 -2.98 9.57
N ARG A 331 21.47 -2.49 8.37
CA ARG A 331 20.53 -2.02 7.34
C ARG A 331 20.90 -2.64 6.00
N ARG A 332 19.90 -2.82 5.16
CA ARG A 332 20.09 -3.15 3.75
C ARG A 332 19.70 -1.92 2.94
N THR A 333 20.51 -1.55 1.93
CA THR A 333 20.24 -0.39 1.09
C THR A 333 20.64 -0.64 -0.36
N GLY A 334 20.19 0.19 -1.28
CA GLY A 334 20.61 0.22 -2.68
C GLY A 334 21.06 1.62 -3.06
N LEU A 335 22.12 1.71 -3.87
CA LEU A 335 22.74 2.97 -4.25
C LEU A 335 22.07 3.53 -5.51
N ARG A 336 21.47 4.71 -5.42
CA ARG A 336 20.77 5.39 -6.54
C ARG A 336 20.70 6.89 -6.30
N THR A 337 20.42 7.67 -7.34
CA THR A 337 19.95 9.06 -7.21
C THR A 337 18.47 9.12 -7.53
N VAL A 338 17.73 9.97 -6.81
CA VAL A 338 16.31 10.26 -7.07
C VAL A 338 16.11 11.77 -7.06
N GLU A 339 15.44 12.26 -8.09
CA GLU A 339 15.06 13.67 -8.21
C GLU A 339 13.60 13.75 -8.64
N LEU A 340 12.87 14.75 -8.19
CA LEU A 340 11.57 15.12 -8.71
C LEU A 340 11.73 16.32 -9.64
N LEU A 341 11.60 16.07 -10.95
CA LEU A 341 11.69 17.11 -11.97
C LEU A 341 10.40 17.95 -11.99
N ARG A 342 10.54 19.24 -11.72
CA ARG A 342 9.43 20.20 -11.64
C ARG A 342 9.66 21.44 -12.52
N GLU A 343 10.24 21.27 -13.68
CA GLU A 343 10.45 22.36 -14.62
C GLU A 343 9.12 22.87 -15.21
N LYS A 344 9.05 24.19 -15.45
CA LYS A 344 7.91 24.83 -16.13
C LYS A 344 8.02 24.61 -17.64
N ASP A 345 6.87 24.30 -18.24
CA ASP A 345 6.69 24.23 -19.69
C ASP A 345 5.39 24.95 -20.13
N ALA A 346 4.97 24.77 -21.39
CA ALA A 346 3.75 25.39 -21.93
C ALA A 346 2.45 24.88 -21.27
N GLN A 347 2.47 23.69 -20.65
CA GLN A 347 1.32 23.05 -19.99
C GLN A 347 1.33 23.24 -18.47
N GLY A 348 2.30 23.97 -17.91
CA GLY A 348 2.39 24.23 -16.46
C GLY A 348 3.72 23.81 -15.84
N ARG A 349 3.70 23.06 -14.74
CA ARG A 349 4.90 22.60 -14.02
C ARG A 349 4.96 21.08 -13.99
N GLY A 350 6.07 20.49 -14.48
CA GLY A 350 6.30 19.05 -14.55
C GLY A 350 6.22 18.34 -13.17
N PHE A 351 5.96 17.03 -13.22
CA PHE A 351 6.05 16.13 -12.06
C PHE A 351 6.55 14.77 -12.54
N ALA A 352 7.86 14.56 -12.53
CA ALA A 352 8.47 13.33 -13.02
C ALA A 352 9.61 12.87 -12.11
N PHE A 353 9.62 11.58 -11.77
CA PHE A 353 10.75 10.98 -11.06
C PHE A 353 11.90 10.72 -12.03
N VAL A 354 13.09 11.19 -11.66
CA VAL A 354 14.34 10.90 -12.36
C VAL A 354 15.20 10.02 -11.49
N VAL A 355 15.42 8.77 -11.89
CA VAL A 355 16.23 7.81 -11.14
C VAL A 355 17.52 7.51 -11.90
N ASN A 356 18.67 7.76 -11.29
CA ASN A 356 19.99 7.63 -11.92
C ASN A 356 20.13 8.42 -13.25
N GLY A 357 19.46 9.56 -13.36
CA GLY A 357 19.43 10.39 -14.55
C GLY A 357 18.43 9.93 -15.64
N ILE A 358 17.59 8.90 -15.37
CA ILE A 358 16.58 8.41 -16.31
C ILE A 358 15.20 8.91 -15.85
N PRO A 359 14.45 9.67 -16.68
CA PRO A 359 13.07 10.04 -16.40
C PRO A 359 12.15 8.83 -16.53
N VAL A 360 11.59 8.38 -15.41
CA VAL A 360 10.77 7.18 -15.31
C VAL A 360 9.29 7.55 -15.42
N PHE A 361 8.57 6.92 -16.35
CA PHE A 361 7.10 6.94 -16.28
C PHE A 361 6.66 5.99 -15.16
N ALA A 362 6.01 6.52 -14.12
CA ALA A 362 5.52 5.74 -13.00
C ALA A 362 4.25 4.97 -13.41
N LYS A 363 4.35 3.65 -13.43
CA LYS A 363 3.26 2.70 -13.74
C LYS A 363 2.92 1.91 -12.50
N GLY A 364 1.67 1.97 -12.03
CA GLY A 364 1.37 1.23 -10.83
C GLY A 364 -0.02 1.44 -10.27
N ALA A 365 -0.13 1.29 -8.97
CA ALA A 365 -1.38 1.39 -8.26
C ALA A 365 -1.18 1.87 -6.81
N ASN A 366 -2.28 2.27 -6.19
CA ASN A 366 -2.34 2.55 -4.77
C ASN A 366 -2.50 1.25 -3.98
N LEU A 367 -1.88 1.18 -2.80
CA LEU A 367 -1.97 0.06 -1.89
C LEU A 367 -2.64 0.51 -0.59
N ILE A 368 -3.72 -0.17 -0.23
CA ILE A 368 -4.41 -0.02 1.05
C ILE A 368 -3.90 -1.09 2.05
N PRO A 369 -4.27 -1.03 3.34
CA PRO A 369 -3.96 -2.10 4.29
C PRO A 369 -4.35 -3.50 3.78
N PHE A 370 -3.54 -4.50 4.11
CA PHE A 370 -3.78 -5.89 3.67
C PHE A 370 -4.92 -6.59 4.41
N ASP A 371 -5.26 -6.11 5.62
CA ASP A 371 -6.26 -6.69 6.50
C ASP A 371 -6.74 -5.65 7.52
N MET A 372 -7.96 -5.83 8.07
CA MET A 372 -8.44 -5.04 9.21
C MET A 372 -7.63 -5.30 10.50
N PHE A 373 -6.91 -6.41 10.55
CA PHE A 373 -6.08 -6.84 11.68
C PHE A 373 -4.63 -7.04 11.24
N PRO A 374 -3.81 -5.97 11.19
CA PRO A 374 -2.46 -6.00 10.62
C PRO A 374 -1.57 -7.12 11.15
N ALA A 375 -1.67 -7.42 12.45
CA ALA A 375 -0.83 -8.42 13.10
C ALA A 375 -0.99 -9.86 12.56
N ARG A 376 -2.03 -10.15 11.76
CA ARG A 376 -2.25 -11.47 11.17
C ARG A 376 -1.83 -11.58 9.71
N VAL A 377 -1.32 -10.49 9.10
CA VAL A 377 -0.88 -10.46 7.71
C VAL A 377 0.43 -11.24 7.56
N PRO A 378 0.46 -12.39 6.85
CA PRO A 378 1.69 -13.11 6.64
C PRO A 378 2.52 -12.48 5.52
N GLU A 379 3.86 -12.59 5.55
CA GLU A 379 4.75 -12.12 4.48
C GLU A 379 4.35 -12.69 3.11
N SER A 380 3.85 -13.91 3.05
CA SER A 380 3.40 -14.54 1.81
C SER A 380 2.25 -13.78 1.12
N GLN A 381 1.34 -13.16 1.88
CA GLN A 381 0.28 -12.31 1.32
C GLN A 381 0.86 -11.03 0.72
N ILE A 382 1.77 -10.38 1.43
CA ILE A 382 2.50 -9.19 0.95
C ILE A 382 3.23 -9.54 -0.35
N ARG A 383 4.01 -10.62 -0.34
CA ARG A 383 4.78 -11.09 -1.50
C ARG A 383 3.90 -11.41 -2.71
N THR A 384 2.70 -11.99 -2.48
CA THR A 384 1.74 -12.30 -3.55
C THR A 384 1.27 -11.04 -4.26
N VAL A 385 0.89 -10.00 -3.53
CA VAL A 385 0.44 -8.73 -4.12
C VAL A 385 1.58 -8.00 -4.83
N MET A 386 2.76 -7.94 -4.20
CA MET A 386 3.94 -7.27 -4.77
C MET A 386 4.46 -7.99 -6.03
N ALA A 387 4.46 -9.33 -6.03
CA ALA A 387 4.77 -10.12 -7.22
C ALA A 387 3.73 -9.87 -8.32
N GLY A 388 2.44 -9.78 -7.96
CA GLY A 388 1.38 -9.41 -8.89
C GLY A 388 1.59 -8.04 -9.54
N ALA A 389 2.04 -7.06 -8.76
CA ALA A 389 2.41 -5.74 -9.29
C ALA A 389 3.57 -5.86 -10.31
N ARG A 390 4.63 -6.56 -9.93
CA ARG A 390 5.82 -6.76 -10.78
C ARG A 390 5.47 -7.51 -12.08
N ASP A 391 4.66 -8.56 -11.98
CA ASP A 391 4.21 -9.38 -13.11
C ASP A 391 3.25 -8.63 -14.05
N ALA A 392 2.60 -7.58 -13.56
CA ALA A 392 1.78 -6.66 -14.35
C ALA A 392 2.57 -5.45 -14.90
N ASN A 393 3.91 -5.52 -14.97
CA ASN A 393 4.80 -4.46 -15.47
C ASN A 393 4.71 -3.13 -14.69
N MET A 394 4.27 -3.16 -13.45
CA MET A 394 4.31 -2.00 -12.55
C MET A 394 5.74 -1.75 -12.06
N ASN A 395 6.05 -0.49 -11.80
CA ASN A 395 7.32 -0.04 -11.24
C ASN A 395 7.14 0.90 -10.03
N MET A 396 5.89 1.20 -9.63
CA MET A 396 5.61 2.04 -8.46
C MET A 396 4.37 1.55 -7.71
N ILE A 397 4.42 1.64 -6.37
CA ILE A 397 3.30 1.43 -5.46
C ILE A 397 3.21 2.64 -4.52
N ARG A 398 2.02 3.24 -4.40
CA ARG A 398 1.75 4.25 -3.38
C ARG A 398 1.12 3.60 -2.16
N VAL A 399 1.79 3.73 -1.00
CA VAL A 399 1.24 3.33 0.31
C VAL A 399 0.35 4.45 0.83
N TRP A 400 -0.96 4.21 0.82
CA TRP A 400 -1.98 5.19 1.13
C TRP A 400 -2.02 5.61 2.60
N GLY A 401 -2.21 6.93 2.85
CA GLY A 401 -2.06 7.56 4.16
C GLY A 401 -3.15 7.29 5.20
N GLY A 402 -4.30 6.74 4.83
CA GLY A 402 -5.35 6.38 5.80
C GLY A 402 -5.11 5.03 6.50
N GLY A 403 -4.01 4.33 6.18
CA GLY A 403 -3.62 3.03 6.70
C GLY A 403 -2.69 3.07 7.90
N TYR A 404 -1.65 2.26 7.84
CA TYR A 404 -0.56 2.17 8.82
C TYR A 404 0.77 2.00 8.07
N TYR A 405 1.89 2.39 8.70
CA TYR A 405 3.22 2.12 8.17
C TYR A 405 3.43 0.60 8.14
N LEU A 406 3.69 0.05 6.95
CA LEU A 406 3.76 -1.40 6.74
C LEU A 406 4.96 -2.03 7.47
N ASP A 407 4.99 -3.35 7.52
CA ASP A 407 6.09 -4.11 8.08
C ASP A 407 7.32 -4.07 7.16
N ASP A 408 8.52 -4.21 7.74
CA ASP A 408 9.80 -4.15 7.01
C ASP A 408 9.83 -5.12 5.81
N ALA A 409 9.15 -6.26 5.90
CA ALA A 409 9.04 -7.23 4.81
C ALA A 409 8.45 -6.63 3.51
N PHE A 410 7.52 -5.67 3.60
CA PHE A 410 6.97 -5.00 2.42
C PHE A 410 8.06 -4.21 1.67
N TYR A 411 8.82 -3.40 2.40
CA TYR A 411 9.88 -2.57 1.82
C TYR A 411 11.04 -3.41 1.33
N ASP A 412 11.42 -4.46 2.07
CA ASP A 412 12.42 -5.44 1.65
C ASP A 412 12.05 -6.12 0.32
N ILE A 413 10.77 -6.44 0.13
CA ILE A 413 10.25 -7.02 -1.10
C ILE A 413 10.25 -5.98 -2.23
N ALA A 414 9.85 -4.74 -1.94
CA ALA A 414 9.88 -3.64 -2.91
C ALA A 414 11.30 -3.37 -3.42
N ASP A 415 12.30 -3.34 -2.52
CA ASP A 415 13.71 -3.19 -2.85
C ASP A 415 14.22 -4.28 -3.81
N GLN A 416 13.87 -5.55 -3.51
CA GLN A 416 14.26 -6.72 -4.29
C GLN A 416 13.60 -6.74 -5.67
N MET A 417 12.36 -6.25 -5.77
CA MET A 417 11.57 -6.29 -7.01
C MET A 417 11.74 -5.02 -7.87
N GLY A 418 12.39 -3.99 -7.36
CA GLY A 418 12.54 -2.71 -8.06
C GLY A 418 11.25 -1.90 -8.11
N LEU A 419 10.34 -2.10 -7.17
CA LEU A 419 9.11 -1.33 -7.08
C LEU A 419 9.39 -0.04 -6.30
N MET A 420 9.33 1.11 -6.95
CA MET A 420 9.38 2.40 -6.28
C MET A 420 8.21 2.53 -5.30
N VAL A 421 8.44 3.14 -4.16
CA VAL A 421 7.42 3.37 -3.13
C VAL A 421 7.22 4.87 -2.95
N TRP A 422 5.99 5.31 -3.15
CA TRP A 422 5.46 6.58 -2.69
C TRP A 422 4.86 6.34 -1.30
N GLN A 423 5.49 6.85 -0.25
CA GLN A 423 5.09 6.63 1.14
C GLN A 423 4.33 7.83 1.68
N ASP A 424 3.02 7.69 1.91
CA ASP A 424 2.28 8.69 2.68
C ASP A 424 2.58 8.56 4.18
N PHE A 425 2.68 9.68 4.88
CA PHE A 425 2.47 9.71 6.32
C PHE A 425 1.00 9.42 6.63
N MET A 426 0.73 8.78 7.78
CA MET A 426 -0.58 8.19 8.08
C MET A 426 -1.64 9.24 8.44
N PHE A 427 -2.07 10.00 7.41
CA PHE A 427 -3.18 10.94 7.42
C PHE A 427 -4.05 10.70 6.18
N GLY A 428 -5.36 10.53 6.37
CA GLY A 428 -6.32 10.32 5.29
C GLY A 428 -7.54 11.20 5.55
N GLY A 429 -7.83 12.20 4.67
CA GLY A 429 -9.02 13.04 4.60
C GLY A 429 -9.49 13.79 5.84
N SER A 430 -9.33 13.28 7.07
CA SER A 430 -9.72 13.96 8.32
C SER A 430 -8.96 15.26 8.53
N ILE A 431 -9.67 16.31 8.89
CA ILE A 431 -9.03 17.58 9.33
C ILE A 431 -8.28 17.32 10.64
N THR A 432 -7.06 17.84 10.73
CA THR A 432 -6.20 17.62 11.90
C THR A 432 -6.32 18.69 12.96
N PRO A 433 -6.20 18.33 14.26
CA PRO A 433 -6.11 19.32 15.34
C PRO A 433 -4.95 20.30 15.13
N PRO A 434 -5.19 21.62 15.31
CA PRO A 434 -4.12 22.61 15.18
C PRO A 434 -3.22 22.73 16.41
N ASP A 435 -3.41 21.85 17.43
CA ASP A 435 -2.74 21.92 18.71
C ASP A 435 -1.26 21.56 18.64
N ARG A 436 -0.47 22.18 19.52
CA ARG A 436 0.96 21.90 19.63
C ARG A 436 1.22 20.45 20.08
N GLU A 437 0.47 19.96 21.06
CA GLU A 437 0.62 18.60 21.61
C GLU A 437 0.40 17.54 20.53
N PHE A 438 -0.62 17.71 19.69
CA PHE A 438 -0.85 16.83 18.55
C PHE A 438 0.34 16.84 17.57
N ARG A 439 0.90 18.01 17.27
CA ARG A 439 2.07 18.11 16.39
C ARG A 439 3.33 17.49 16.97
N GLU A 440 3.54 17.60 18.29
CA GLU A 440 4.72 17.00 18.95
C GLU A 440 4.68 15.46 18.91
N THR A 441 3.51 14.83 19.19
CA THR A 441 3.41 13.36 19.08
C THR A 441 3.57 12.89 17.63
N VAL A 442 3.07 13.66 16.64
CA VAL A 442 3.26 13.39 15.21
C VAL A 442 4.71 13.54 14.79
N LYS A 443 5.42 14.56 15.30
CA LYS A 443 6.85 14.75 15.02
C LYS A 443 7.66 13.52 15.42
N ILE A 444 7.46 13.04 16.66
CA ILE A 444 8.16 11.84 17.14
C ILE A 444 7.80 10.61 16.29
N GLU A 445 6.53 10.43 15.98
CA GLU A 445 6.06 9.38 15.07
C GLU A 445 6.79 9.42 13.72
N ALA A 446 6.82 10.60 13.08
CA ALA A 446 7.45 10.77 11.77
C ALA A 446 8.94 10.49 11.81
N GLU A 447 9.64 11.02 12.82
CA GLU A 447 11.07 10.79 13.01
C GLU A 447 11.40 9.31 13.21
N GLU A 448 10.65 8.59 14.06
CA GLU A 448 10.83 7.15 14.28
C GLU A 448 10.56 6.32 13.02
N GLN A 449 9.54 6.67 12.21
CA GLN A 449 9.22 5.92 11.00
C GLN A 449 10.21 6.21 9.87
N VAL A 450 10.67 7.45 9.72
CA VAL A 450 11.72 7.76 8.74
C VAL A 450 13.03 7.07 9.12
N ASP A 451 13.45 7.09 10.40
CA ASP A 451 14.64 6.36 10.89
C ASP A 451 14.57 4.85 10.60
N ARG A 452 13.36 4.28 10.65
CA ARG A 452 13.14 2.86 10.34
C ARG A 452 13.28 2.56 8.86
N LEU A 453 12.78 3.44 7.99
CA LEU A 453 12.51 3.14 6.59
C LEU A 453 13.48 3.79 5.59
N GLN A 454 14.22 4.85 5.97
CA GLN A 454 15.02 5.64 5.03
C GLN A 454 16.11 4.85 4.27
N ALA A 455 16.56 3.71 4.79
CA ALA A 455 17.56 2.90 4.10
C ALA A 455 17.03 2.12 2.89
N HIS A 456 15.69 2.06 2.70
CA HIS A 456 15.09 1.35 1.58
C HIS A 456 15.21 2.15 0.27
N PRO A 457 15.97 1.68 -0.74
CA PRO A 457 16.14 2.39 -2.00
C PRO A 457 14.85 2.51 -2.80
N SER A 458 13.86 1.67 -2.52
CA SER A 458 12.53 1.72 -3.13
C SER A 458 11.75 2.99 -2.75
N ILE A 459 11.93 3.56 -1.56
CA ILE A 459 11.24 4.80 -1.17
C ILE A 459 11.82 5.97 -1.96
N VAL A 460 10.98 6.56 -2.83
CA VAL A 460 11.36 7.68 -3.69
C VAL A 460 10.65 8.97 -3.32
N LEU A 461 9.57 8.89 -2.53
CA LEU A 461 8.79 10.04 -2.10
C LEU A 461 8.15 9.81 -0.73
N TRP A 462 8.29 10.78 0.15
CA TRP A 462 7.51 10.94 1.37
C TRP A 462 6.41 11.96 1.14
N SER A 463 5.14 11.59 1.37
CA SER A 463 4.00 12.48 1.19
C SER A 463 3.30 12.76 2.52
N GLY A 464 2.99 14.03 2.78
CA GLY A 464 2.48 14.48 4.07
C GLY A 464 1.11 13.91 4.44
N ASN A 465 0.22 13.73 3.46
CA ASN A 465 -1.14 13.22 3.71
C ASN A 465 -1.83 12.76 2.43
N ASN A 466 -2.92 11.99 2.62
CA ASN A 466 -3.94 11.75 1.59
C ASN A 466 -5.11 12.71 1.78
N GLU A 467 -5.39 13.56 0.78
CA GLU A 467 -6.61 14.36 0.59
C GLU A 467 -6.99 15.34 1.72
N VAL A 468 -6.15 15.55 2.75
CA VAL A 468 -6.47 16.50 3.83
C VAL A 468 -6.48 17.92 3.32
N LEU A 469 -5.47 18.31 2.51
CA LEU A 469 -5.33 19.67 1.98
C LEU A 469 -6.34 19.93 0.86
N SER A 470 -6.50 19.01 -0.09
CA SER A 470 -7.47 19.14 -1.18
C SER A 470 -8.90 19.10 -0.66
N GLY A 471 -9.17 18.24 0.32
CA GLY A 471 -10.46 18.21 1.00
C GLY A 471 -10.79 19.53 1.70
N TRP A 472 -9.84 20.13 2.44
CA TRP A 472 -10.02 21.43 3.07
C TRP A 472 -10.37 22.51 2.07
N VAL A 473 -9.77 22.49 0.88
CA VAL A 473 -10.02 23.48 -0.18
C VAL A 473 -11.37 23.25 -0.85
N GLY A 474 -11.70 22.00 -1.26
CA GLY A 474 -12.74 21.73 -2.25
C GLY A 474 -13.91 20.84 -1.84
N TRP A 475 -13.81 19.98 -0.79
CA TRP A 475 -14.90 19.07 -0.45
C TRP A 475 -16.13 19.80 0.12
N GLY A 476 -17.32 19.45 -0.37
CA GLY A 476 -18.55 20.16 -0.07
C GLY A 476 -18.91 20.24 1.41
N ASP A 477 -18.65 19.18 2.18
CA ASP A 477 -18.84 19.16 3.63
C ASP A 477 -17.82 20.03 4.37
N ARG A 478 -16.56 20.11 3.89
CA ARG A 478 -15.52 21.02 4.41
C ARG A 478 -15.84 22.50 4.10
N VAL A 479 -16.34 22.75 2.89
CA VAL A 479 -16.84 24.08 2.49
C VAL A 479 -18.01 24.49 3.38
N THR A 480 -18.92 23.57 3.69
CA THR A 480 -20.04 23.80 4.62
C THR A 480 -19.54 24.05 6.03
N TYR A 481 -18.62 23.24 6.54
CA TYR A 481 -17.99 23.40 7.85
C TYR A 481 -17.33 24.80 7.97
N LYS A 482 -16.56 25.24 6.98
CA LYS A 482 -15.94 26.57 6.95
C LYS A 482 -16.95 27.72 7.10
N LYS A 483 -18.16 27.56 6.56
CA LYS A 483 -19.23 28.56 6.72
C LYS A 483 -19.80 28.62 8.15
N THR A 484 -19.65 27.55 8.92
CA THR A 484 -20.16 27.46 10.33
C THR A 484 -19.16 27.97 11.35
N VAL A 485 -17.85 27.93 11.03
CA VAL A 485 -16.79 28.45 11.89
C VAL A 485 -16.37 29.83 11.44
N GLY A 486 -16.00 30.73 12.35
CA GLY A 486 -15.54 32.07 12.00
C GLY A 486 -14.20 32.08 11.25
N ALA A 487 -13.84 33.25 10.68
CA ALA A 487 -12.58 33.39 9.92
C ALA A 487 -11.33 33.01 10.74
N ASP A 488 -11.27 33.42 11.99
CA ASP A 488 -10.15 33.15 12.91
C ASP A 488 -9.94 31.62 13.12
N GLU A 489 -11.05 30.85 13.25
CA GLU A 489 -10.93 29.40 13.42
C GLU A 489 -10.55 28.71 12.11
N GLN A 490 -11.02 29.19 10.96
CA GLN A 490 -10.56 28.73 9.65
C GLN A 490 -9.06 28.94 9.47
N GLU A 491 -8.57 30.15 9.79
CA GLU A 491 -7.16 30.50 9.70
C GLU A 491 -6.33 29.62 10.65
N LYS A 492 -6.74 29.46 11.90
CA LYS A 492 -6.07 28.62 12.91
C LYS A 492 -5.93 27.17 12.43
N ILE A 493 -7.00 26.58 11.86
CA ILE A 493 -6.98 25.22 11.32
C ILE A 493 -6.07 25.15 10.10
N GLY A 494 -6.22 26.06 9.15
CA GLY A 494 -5.40 26.09 7.92
C GLY A 494 -3.91 26.26 8.21
N VAL A 495 -3.54 27.19 9.07
CA VAL A 495 -2.16 27.40 9.53
C VAL A 495 -1.64 26.17 10.29
N GLY A 496 -2.47 25.56 11.14
CA GLY A 496 -2.13 24.34 11.87
C GLY A 496 -1.77 23.18 10.92
N MET A 497 -2.55 23.00 9.86
CA MET A 497 -2.27 21.99 8.81
C MET A 497 -1.00 22.33 8.03
N ALA A 498 -0.81 23.59 7.63
CA ALA A 498 0.42 24.00 6.92
C ALA A 498 1.66 23.76 7.78
N ILE A 499 1.63 24.13 9.07
CA ILE A 499 2.75 23.84 9.99
C ILE A 499 2.99 22.32 10.08
N LEU A 500 1.94 21.51 10.17
CA LEU A 500 2.07 20.05 10.28
C LEU A 500 2.66 19.44 9.01
N PHE A 501 2.05 19.71 7.84
CA PHE A 501 2.37 19.03 6.59
C PHE A 501 3.56 19.64 5.84
N ASP A 502 3.81 20.95 5.97
CA ASP A 502 4.90 21.60 5.23
C ASP A 502 6.12 21.95 6.09
N ARG A 503 6.03 21.81 7.41
CA ARG A 503 7.18 22.04 8.29
C ARG A 503 7.52 20.81 9.12
N VAL A 504 6.60 20.31 9.96
CA VAL A 504 6.90 19.23 10.90
C VAL A 504 7.28 17.94 10.18
N LEU A 505 6.46 17.51 9.22
CA LEU A 505 6.70 16.28 8.45
C LEU A 505 7.83 16.44 7.44
N ARG A 506 7.91 17.60 6.78
CA ARG A 506 9.03 17.92 5.87
C ARG A 506 10.36 17.89 6.61
N ASP A 507 10.47 18.59 7.74
CA ASP A 507 11.68 18.59 8.57
C ASP A 507 12.08 17.18 9.03
N ALA A 508 11.11 16.35 9.39
CA ALA A 508 11.35 14.96 9.80
C ALA A 508 11.90 14.12 8.64
N ALA A 509 11.32 14.24 7.44
CA ALA A 509 11.74 13.52 6.25
C ALA A 509 13.10 14.01 5.75
N GLU A 510 13.24 15.30 5.41
CA GLU A 510 14.43 15.84 4.74
C GLU A 510 15.71 15.79 5.59
N ARG A 511 15.57 15.87 6.93
CA ARG A 511 16.75 15.78 7.82
C ARG A 511 17.23 14.35 8.04
N ARG A 512 16.35 13.35 7.89
CA ARG A 512 16.64 11.94 8.19
C ARG A 512 16.79 11.09 6.95
N ASP A 513 16.18 11.51 5.84
CA ASP A 513 16.26 10.88 4.52
C ASP A 513 16.49 11.95 3.44
N PRO A 514 17.69 12.52 3.35
CA PRO A 514 18.01 13.53 2.34
C PRO A 514 18.04 12.99 0.90
N ASP A 515 18.00 11.66 0.74
CA ASP A 515 18.03 10.96 -0.55
C ASP A 515 16.64 10.76 -1.17
N ALA A 516 15.56 11.07 -0.45
CA ALA A 516 14.19 10.99 -0.94
C ALA A 516 13.54 12.38 -1.02
N VAL A 517 12.53 12.49 -1.89
CA VAL A 517 11.78 13.73 -2.08
C VAL A 517 10.67 13.82 -1.04
N TYR A 518 10.41 15.02 -0.50
CA TYR A 518 9.22 15.29 0.30
C TYR A 518 8.15 16.04 -0.51
N TRP A 519 6.88 15.63 -0.36
CA TRP A 519 5.70 16.22 -0.97
C TRP A 519 4.63 16.49 0.10
N PRO A 520 4.00 17.69 0.20
CA PRO A 520 3.19 18.04 1.38
C PRO A 520 1.85 17.32 1.47
N GLY A 521 1.38 16.68 0.42
CA GLY A 521 0.13 15.90 0.37
C GLY A 521 -0.14 15.35 -1.01
N SER A 522 -1.14 14.48 -1.15
CA SER A 522 -1.62 13.96 -2.42
C SER A 522 -3.15 14.05 -2.42
N PRO A 523 -3.77 14.77 -3.40
CA PRO A 523 -3.11 15.60 -4.41
C PRO A 523 -2.60 16.93 -3.86
N SER A 524 -1.57 17.49 -4.50
CA SER A 524 -0.97 18.76 -4.12
C SER A 524 -0.28 19.46 -5.30
N SER A 525 -0.14 20.77 -5.20
CA SER A 525 0.71 21.62 -6.05
C SER A 525 1.87 22.24 -5.25
N ASN A 526 2.25 21.65 -4.11
CA ASN A 526 3.25 22.18 -3.18
C ASN A 526 2.95 23.62 -2.70
N TYR A 527 1.67 23.94 -2.47
CA TYR A 527 1.15 25.29 -2.11
C TYR A 527 1.43 26.38 -3.15
N GLU A 528 1.89 26.03 -4.35
CA GLU A 528 2.17 27.00 -5.41
C GLU A 528 0.92 27.35 -6.23
N ASP A 529 -0.09 26.48 -6.21
CA ASP A 529 -1.40 26.65 -6.83
C ASP A 529 -2.46 25.85 -6.03
N LYS A 530 -3.70 25.80 -6.53
CA LYS A 530 -4.73 24.93 -5.98
C LYS A 530 -4.31 23.46 -6.13
N PRO A 531 -4.57 22.61 -5.13
CA PRO A 531 -4.36 21.18 -5.30
C PRO A 531 -5.36 20.61 -6.32
N ASP A 532 -5.05 19.41 -6.86
CA ASP A 532 -5.94 18.62 -7.71
C ASP A 532 -6.24 19.24 -9.09
N ILE A 533 -5.20 19.75 -9.76
CA ILE A 533 -5.27 20.35 -11.09
C ILE A 533 -4.38 19.62 -12.09
N ASP A 534 -4.67 19.76 -13.39
CA ASP A 534 -3.87 19.12 -14.46
C ASP A 534 -2.50 19.76 -14.68
N THR A 535 -2.35 21.04 -14.34
CA THR A 535 -1.20 21.86 -14.73
C THR A 535 -0.05 21.84 -13.74
N ASP A 536 -0.24 21.34 -12.51
CA ASP A 536 0.79 21.31 -11.49
C ASP A 536 0.58 20.15 -10.49
N GLY A 537 1.67 19.51 -10.06
CA GLY A 537 1.66 18.48 -9.06
C GLY A 537 1.00 17.17 -9.49
N ASP A 538 0.36 16.52 -8.53
CA ASP A 538 -0.36 15.28 -8.74
C ASP A 538 -1.89 15.47 -8.60
N ARG A 539 -2.63 14.54 -9.21
CA ARG A 539 -4.10 14.63 -9.29
C ARG A 539 -4.80 13.35 -8.86
N HIS A 540 -5.95 13.53 -8.17
CA HIS A 540 -6.97 12.51 -7.92
C HIS A 540 -8.20 12.76 -8.78
N TYR A 541 -8.47 11.92 -9.80
CA TYR A 541 -9.55 12.16 -10.74
C TYR A 541 -10.74 11.23 -10.46
N TRP A 542 -11.72 11.75 -9.71
CA TRP A 542 -12.91 11.02 -9.30
C TRP A 542 -14.20 11.45 -10.02
N ASP A 543 -14.13 12.29 -11.06
CA ASP A 543 -15.28 12.68 -11.87
C ASP A 543 -15.92 11.50 -12.61
N VAL A 544 -15.10 10.56 -13.12
CA VAL A 544 -15.55 9.20 -13.43
C VAL A 544 -15.73 8.48 -12.10
N TRP A 545 -16.56 7.52 -11.97
CA TRP A 545 -16.98 6.85 -10.74
C TRP A 545 -17.71 7.77 -9.74
N GLY A 546 -17.04 8.62 -8.99
CA GLY A 546 -17.64 9.53 -7.99
C GLY A 546 -18.62 10.52 -8.61
N GLY A 547 -18.22 11.22 -9.66
CA GLY A 547 -19.00 12.23 -10.37
C GLY A 547 -19.97 11.68 -11.42
N LYS A 548 -20.00 10.37 -11.68
CA LYS A 548 -20.81 9.73 -12.74
C LYS A 548 -20.55 10.21 -14.17
N LYS A 549 -19.40 10.81 -14.46
CA LYS A 549 -19.03 11.07 -15.84
C LYS A 549 -18.81 9.76 -16.60
N PRO A 550 -19.05 9.72 -17.91
CA PRO A 550 -18.76 8.54 -18.73
C PRO A 550 -17.26 8.21 -18.68
N VAL A 551 -16.90 6.95 -18.93
CA VAL A 551 -15.51 6.49 -18.87
C VAL A 551 -14.60 7.25 -19.83
N GLU A 552 -15.13 7.71 -20.99
CA GLU A 552 -14.41 8.53 -21.97
C GLU A 552 -13.95 9.90 -21.42
N ALA A 553 -14.52 10.36 -20.30
CA ALA A 553 -14.06 11.58 -19.62
C ALA A 553 -12.62 11.49 -19.08
N TYR A 554 -12.04 10.30 -18.95
CA TYR A 554 -10.61 10.18 -18.71
C TYR A 554 -9.75 10.79 -19.82
N LEU A 555 -10.23 10.83 -21.06
CA LEU A 555 -9.55 11.47 -22.20
C LEU A 555 -9.58 13.01 -22.15
N ASP A 556 -10.29 13.60 -21.19
CA ASP A 556 -10.38 15.05 -21.00
C ASP A 556 -9.33 15.59 -20.00
N SER A 557 -8.59 14.70 -19.33
CA SER A 557 -7.64 15.06 -18.28
C SER A 557 -6.26 14.49 -18.57
N SER A 558 -5.27 15.36 -18.67
CA SER A 558 -3.86 15.01 -18.90
C SER A 558 -2.99 15.65 -17.82
N PRO A 559 -3.10 15.20 -16.54
CA PRO A 559 -2.38 15.80 -15.43
C PRO A 559 -0.89 15.53 -15.54
N ARG A 560 -0.11 16.31 -14.78
CA ARG A 560 1.34 16.08 -14.68
C ARG A 560 1.67 14.71 -14.09
N PHE A 561 0.84 14.25 -13.14
CA PHE A 561 0.90 12.92 -12.55
C PHE A 561 -0.50 12.51 -12.05
N MET A 562 -1.01 11.40 -12.53
CA MET A 562 -2.28 10.84 -12.06
C MET A 562 -2.03 9.87 -10.91
N SER A 563 -2.17 10.33 -9.68
CA SER A 563 -1.90 9.55 -8.47
C SER A 563 -3.09 8.73 -7.99
N GLU A 564 -4.33 9.14 -8.31
CA GLU A 564 -5.54 8.32 -8.08
C GLU A 564 -6.59 8.50 -9.17
N TYR A 565 -7.17 7.39 -9.61
CA TYR A 565 -8.37 7.28 -10.44
C TYR A 565 -8.84 5.82 -10.39
N GLY A 566 -10.12 5.54 -10.60
CA GLY A 566 -10.56 4.15 -10.45
C GLY A 566 -12.01 3.88 -10.75
N LEU A 567 -12.31 2.60 -10.96
CA LEU A 567 -13.65 2.02 -11.10
C LEU A 567 -13.73 0.79 -10.19
N GLN A 568 -14.87 0.57 -9.54
CA GLN A 568 -15.09 -0.66 -8.77
C GLN A 568 -15.45 -1.85 -9.66
N SER A 569 -15.27 -3.04 -9.10
CA SER A 569 -15.91 -4.28 -9.58
C SER A 569 -16.15 -5.24 -8.43
N MET A 570 -16.99 -6.25 -8.66
CA MET A 570 -17.15 -7.39 -7.76
C MET A 570 -15.87 -8.24 -7.76
N PRO A 571 -15.51 -8.92 -6.66
CA PRO A 571 -14.49 -9.97 -6.68
C PRO A 571 -15.01 -11.22 -7.41
N GLU A 572 -14.14 -12.20 -7.63
CA GLU A 572 -14.56 -13.48 -8.22
C GLU A 572 -15.64 -14.19 -7.40
N MET A 573 -16.47 -15.01 -8.09
CA MET A 573 -17.52 -15.83 -7.46
C MET A 573 -16.98 -16.73 -6.34
N LYS A 574 -15.73 -17.21 -6.45
CA LYS A 574 -15.06 -17.99 -5.39
C LYS A 574 -14.90 -17.17 -4.11
N THR A 575 -14.50 -15.93 -4.24
CA THR A 575 -14.36 -14.99 -3.13
C THR A 575 -15.71 -14.63 -2.54
N ILE A 576 -16.72 -14.37 -3.36
CA ILE A 576 -18.09 -14.08 -2.90
C ILE A 576 -18.62 -15.23 -2.04
N ARG A 577 -18.41 -16.49 -2.43
CA ARG A 577 -18.83 -17.69 -1.68
C ARG A 577 -18.17 -17.84 -0.31
N THR A 578 -17.12 -17.08 0.01
CA THR A 578 -16.50 -17.09 1.36
C THR A 578 -17.32 -16.32 2.38
N PHE A 579 -18.12 -15.33 1.93
CA PHE A 579 -18.89 -14.45 2.81
C PHE A 579 -20.41 -14.52 2.58
N ALA A 580 -20.87 -15.10 1.47
CA ALA A 580 -22.26 -15.14 1.05
C ALA A 580 -22.68 -16.56 0.65
N THR A 581 -23.99 -16.83 0.71
CA THR A 581 -24.62 -18.07 0.24
C THR A 581 -25.33 -17.83 -1.10
N ASP A 582 -25.75 -18.90 -1.79
CA ASP A 582 -26.44 -18.77 -3.06
C ASP A 582 -27.76 -17.95 -2.96
N ALA A 583 -28.41 -17.91 -1.77
CA ALA A 583 -29.55 -17.06 -1.51
C ALA A 583 -29.26 -15.56 -1.52
N ASP A 584 -27.98 -15.19 -1.34
CA ASP A 584 -27.52 -13.81 -1.31
C ASP A 584 -27.08 -13.29 -2.69
N PHE A 585 -27.13 -14.13 -3.76
CA PHE A 585 -26.63 -13.76 -5.08
C PHE A 585 -27.57 -12.81 -5.83
N SER A 586 -27.64 -11.59 -5.31
CA SER A 586 -28.31 -10.45 -5.92
C SER A 586 -27.57 -9.18 -5.52
N PRO A 587 -27.35 -8.22 -6.43
CA PRO A 587 -26.74 -6.92 -6.10
C PRO A 587 -27.46 -6.17 -4.98
N THR A 588 -28.76 -6.45 -4.80
CA THR A 588 -29.63 -5.78 -3.83
C THR A 588 -29.78 -6.54 -2.52
N SER A 589 -29.22 -7.74 -2.37
CA SER A 589 -29.31 -8.52 -1.14
C SER A 589 -28.63 -7.78 0.03
N PRO A 590 -29.11 -7.98 1.27
CA PRO A 590 -28.50 -7.36 2.45
C PRO A 590 -27.00 -7.67 2.60
N VAL A 591 -26.58 -8.89 2.28
CA VAL A 591 -25.16 -9.31 2.37
C VAL A 591 -24.32 -8.60 1.31
N MET A 592 -24.77 -8.53 0.05
CA MET A 592 -24.03 -7.81 -0.99
C MET A 592 -23.96 -6.31 -0.72
N LYS A 593 -25.00 -5.70 -0.15
CA LYS A 593 -24.97 -4.30 0.29
C LYS A 593 -24.03 -4.08 1.47
N ALA A 594 -23.97 -5.00 2.44
CA ALA A 594 -23.05 -4.92 3.57
C ALA A 594 -21.58 -5.03 3.15
N HIS A 595 -21.28 -5.83 2.09
CA HIS A 595 -19.95 -6.00 1.50
C HIS A 595 -19.64 -5.01 0.37
N GLN A 596 -20.50 -3.99 0.18
CA GLN A 596 -20.30 -2.83 -0.67
C GLN A 596 -20.29 -1.58 0.22
N LYS A 597 -19.14 -0.95 0.38
CA LYS A 597 -18.97 0.17 1.34
C LYS A 597 -19.20 1.55 0.72
N PHE A 598 -19.01 1.67 -0.60
CA PHE A 598 -19.25 2.93 -1.30
C PHE A 598 -20.73 3.32 -1.22
N LEU A 599 -21.00 4.58 -0.87
CA LEU A 599 -22.36 5.11 -0.68
C LEU A 599 -23.24 4.27 0.28
N LYS A 600 -22.64 3.76 1.37
CA LYS A 600 -23.35 2.98 2.41
C LYS A 600 -24.10 1.74 1.82
N GLY A 601 -23.49 1.10 0.80
CA GLY A 601 -24.04 -0.11 0.16
C GLY A 601 -24.75 0.14 -1.18
N GLU A 602 -24.90 1.39 -1.62
CA GLU A 602 -25.54 1.74 -2.91
C GLU A 602 -24.54 1.68 -4.09
N GLY A 603 -23.26 1.40 -3.84
CA GLY A 603 -22.25 1.26 -4.89
C GLY A 603 -22.54 0.17 -5.91
N ASN A 604 -23.38 -0.84 -5.57
CA ASN A 604 -23.83 -1.84 -6.54
C ASN A 604 -24.72 -1.23 -7.64
N ASP A 605 -25.51 -0.20 -7.33
CA ASP A 605 -26.28 0.55 -8.34
C ASP A 605 -25.35 1.38 -9.23
N ARG A 606 -24.22 1.86 -8.67
CA ARG A 606 -23.19 2.54 -9.45
C ARG A 606 -22.48 1.58 -10.41
N LEU A 607 -22.21 0.34 -10.00
CA LEU A 607 -21.71 -0.72 -10.89
C LEU A 607 -22.69 -0.98 -12.05
N LEU A 608 -23.98 -1.14 -11.75
CA LEU A 608 -24.99 -1.34 -12.78
C LEU A 608 -25.12 -0.13 -13.73
N PHE A 609 -24.98 1.09 -13.22
CA PHE A 609 -24.97 2.31 -14.05
C PHE A 609 -23.88 2.22 -15.12
N TYR A 610 -22.60 1.97 -14.74
CA TYR A 610 -21.50 1.88 -15.69
C TYR A 610 -21.56 0.65 -16.59
N ILE A 611 -22.07 -0.48 -16.11
CA ILE A 611 -22.31 -1.66 -16.96
C ILE A 611 -23.31 -1.28 -18.08
N ARG A 612 -24.44 -0.65 -17.73
CA ARG A 612 -25.50 -0.28 -18.69
C ARG A 612 -25.06 0.76 -19.71
N GLU A 613 -24.06 1.56 -19.42
CA GLU A 613 -23.53 2.52 -20.41
C GLU A 613 -22.91 1.81 -21.62
N LYS A 614 -22.19 0.71 -21.42
CA LYS A 614 -21.42 0.03 -22.48
C LYS A 614 -21.89 -1.38 -22.83
N TYR A 615 -22.45 -2.10 -21.86
CA TYR A 615 -22.79 -3.52 -21.99
C TYR A 615 -24.31 -3.72 -21.87
N ARG A 616 -24.78 -4.94 -22.24
CA ARG A 616 -26.16 -5.34 -22.01
C ARG A 616 -26.44 -5.51 -20.51
N GLU A 617 -27.73 -5.53 -20.17
CA GLU A 617 -28.17 -5.87 -18.81
C GLU A 617 -27.68 -7.29 -18.44
N PRO A 618 -27.10 -7.48 -17.24
CA PRO A 618 -26.70 -8.79 -16.77
C PRO A 618 -27.92 -9.74 -16.65
N ARG A 619 -27.80 -10.95 -17.16
CA ARG A 619 -28.87 -11.96 -17.11
C ARG A 619 -29.00 -12.65 -15.77
N ASP A 620 -27.91 -12.76 -15.05
CA ASP A 620 -27.78 -13.35 -13.73
C ASP A 620 -26.66 -12.69 -12.91
N PHE A 621 -26.55 -13.10 -11.65
CA PHE A 621 -25.55 -12.54 -10.75
C PHE A 621 -24.09 -12.86 -11.17
N ALA A 622 -23.85 -14.05 -11.74
CA ALA A 622 -22.50 -14.40 -12.22
C ALA A 622 -22.10 -13.54 -13.42
N GLU A 623 -23.06 -13.18 -14.27
CA GLU A 623 -22.81 -12.23 -15.36
C GLU A 623 -22.64 -10.80 -14.86
N PHE A 624 -23.37 -10.38 -13.83
CA PHE A 624 -23.12 -9.09 -13.16
C PHE A 624 -21.68 -9.00 -12.63
N VAL A 625 -21.18 -10.05 -11.96
CA VAL A 625 -19.79 -10.14 -11.49
C VAL A 625 -18.83 -10.00 -12.66
N TYR A 626 -19.00 -10.80 -13.72
CA TYR A 626 -18.14 -10.78 -14.91
C TYR A 626 -18.14 -9.41 -15.59
N LEU A 627 -19.31 -8.85 -15.89
CA LEU A 627 -19.39 -7.55 -16.58
C LEU A 627 -18.85 -6.40 -15.74
N SER A 628 -18.99 -6.45 -14.41
CA SER A 628 -18.37 -5.46 -13.53
C SER A 628 -16.85 -5.46 -13.65
N GLN A 629 -16.23 -6.65 -13.74
CA GLN A 629 -14.77 -6.77 -13.88
C GLN A 629 -14.28 -6.33 -15.29
N VAL A 630 -15.02 -6.67 -16.33
CA VAL A 630 -14.69 -6.23 -17.69
C VAL A 630 -14.81 -4.71 -17.81
N MET A 631 -15.88 -4.13 -17.28
CA MET A 631 -16.11 -2.68 -17.25
C MET A 631 -14.98 -1.95 -16.51
N GLN A 632 -14.59 -2.45 -15.34
CA GLN A 632 -13.44 -1.92 -14.60
C GLN A 632 -12.16 -1.98 -15.43
N ALA A 633 -11.86 -3.13 -16.01
CA ALA A 633 -10.63 -3.37 -16.75
C ALA A 633 -10.52 -2.51 -18.02
N GLU A 634 -11.57 -2.47 -18.86
CA GLU A 634 -11.57 -1.66 -20.09
C GLU A 634 -11.53 -0.14 -19.78
N GLY A 635 -12.20 0.29 -18.69
CA GLY A 635 -12.18 1.70 -18.29
C GLY A 635 -10.82 2.18 -17.77
N ILE A 636 -10.15 1.36 -16.96
CA ILE A 636 -8.81 1.69 -16.45
C ILE A 636 -7.74 1.56 -17.55
N GLU A 637 -7.87 0.57 -18.46
CA GLU A 637 -7.00 0.45 -19.65
C GLU A 637 -7.05 1.70 -20.52
N LEU A 638 -8.25 2.25 -20.79
CA LEU A 638 -8.43 3.49 -21.53
C LEU A 638 -7.67 4.65 -20.87
N ALA A 639 -7.87 4.86 -19.56
CA ALA A 639 -7.22 5.92 -18.80
C ALA A 639 -5.68 5.74 -18.76
N ALA A 640 -5.20 4.55 -18.43
CA ALA A 640 -3.76 4.28 -18.31
C ALA A 640 -3.01 4.45 -19.64
N LEU A 641 -3.59 4.00 -20.76
CA LEU A 641 -3.01 4.19 -22.10
C LEU A 641 -3.03 5.67 -22.51
N HIS A 642 -4.10 6.43 -22.17
CA HIS A 642 -4.16 7.87 -22.36
C HIS A 642 -3.03 8.59 -21.61
N HIS A 643 -2.89 8.34 -20.30
CA HIS A 643 -1.83 8.95 -19.50
C HIS A 643 -0.44 8.66 -20.07
N ARG A 644 -0.20 7.43 -20.53
CA ARG A 644 1.05 7.02 -21.16
C ARG A 644 1.28 7.68 -22.51
N ALA A 645 0.22 7.87 -23.32
CA ALA A 645 0.26 8.54 -24.62
C ALA A 645 0.46 10.06 -24.50
N CYS A 646 0.19 10.64 -23.32
CA CYS A 646 0.41 12.06 -23.04
C CYS A 646 1.84 12.39 -22.57
N ARG A 647 2.76 11.41 -22.49
CA ARG A 647 4.17 11.64 -22.21
C ARG A 647 4.79 12.65 -23.19
N PRO A 648 5.65 13.62 -22.74
CA PRO A 648 6.19 13.82 -21.40
C PRO A 648 5.33 14.71 -20.48
N VAL A 649 4.15 15.14 -20.88
CA VAL A 649 3.26 15.99 -20.05
C VAL A 649 2.84 15.23 -18.81
N THR A 650 2.27 14.04 -18.97
CA THR A 650 1.93 13.14 -17.89
C THR A 650 3.08 12.13 -17.68
N MET A 651 3.58 12.02 -16.44
CA MET A 651 4.70 11.14 -16.13
C MET A 651 4.39 10.09 -15.05
N GLY A 652 3.12 9.86 -14.73
CA GLY A 652 2.69 8.79 -13.86
C GLY A 652 1.21 8.47 -13.96
N SER A 653 0.89 7.21 -13.71
CA SER A 653 -0.48 6.68 -13.70
C SER A 653 -0.59 5.57 -12.65
N LEU A 654 -1.19 5.88 -11.49
CA LEU A 654 -1.40 4.96 -10.37
C LEU A 654 -2.90 4.78 -10.15
N PHE A 655 -3.47 3.66 -10.56
CA PHE A 655 -4.88 3.44 -10.35
C PHE A 655 -5.20 3.12 -8.88
N TRP A 656 -6.36 3.49 -8.43
CA TRP A 656 -6.96 3.07 -7.19
C TRP A 656 -7.74 1.78 -7.43
N GLN A 657 -7.40 0.58 -6.87
CA GLN A 657 -6.27 0.21 -6.01
C GLN A 657 -5.79 -1.21 -6.37
N ILE A 658 -4.65 -1.68 -5.80
CA ILE A 658 -4.14 -3.02 -6.15
C ILE A 658 -4.78 -4.14 -5.34
N ASN A 659 -5.02 -3.95 -4.03
CA ASN A 659 -5.43 -5.00 -3.09
C ASN A 659 -6.70 -4.67 -2.32
N ASP A 660 -7.26 -5.69 -1.67
CA ASP A 660 -8.38 -5.58 -0.73
C ASP A 660 -7.94 -5.80 0.72
N VAL A 661 -8.71 -5.21 1.65
CA VAL A 661 -8.56 -5.38 3.10
C VAL A 661 -9.46 -6.48 3.66
N TRP A 662 -10.51 -6.84 2.94
CA TRP A 662 -11.50 -7.86 3.25
C TRP A 662 -12.22 -8.30 1.97
N PRO A 663 -12.97 -9.45 1.97
CA PRO A 663 -13.68 -9.87 0.78
C PRO A 663 -14.95 -9.03 0.54
N GLY A 664 -14.97 -8.24 -0.54
CA GLY A 664 -16.09 -7.36 -0.89
C GLY A 664 -15.94 -6.73 -2.28
N ALA A 665 -16.90 -5.90 -2.66
CA ALA A 665 -16.81 -5.07 -3.85
C ALA A 665 -15.86 -3.89 -3.60
N SER A 666 -14.95 -3.62 -4.53
CA SER A 666 -13.94 -2.57 -4.39
C SER A 666 -13.30 -2.21 -5.73
N TRP A 667 -12.36 -1.27 -5.72
CA TRP A 667 -11.52 -0.92 -6.87
C TRP A 667 -10.33 -1.87 -7.06
N ALA A 668 -10.11 -2.83 -6.16
CA ALA A 668 -8.95 -3.70 -6.19
C ALA A 668 -8.82 -4.46 -7.53
N SER A 669 -7.60 -4.60 -8.02
CA SER A 669 -7.26 -5.45 -9.15
C SER A 669 -6.89 -6.88 -8.72
N ILE A 670 -6.45 -7.06 -7.48
CA ILE A 670 -6.21 -8.34 -6.81
C ILE A 670 -7.13 -8.42 -5.59
N ASP A 671 -7.97 -9.46 -5.50
CA ASP A 671 -8.91 -9.58 -4.39
C ASP A 671 -8.22 -9.97 -3.07
N TYR A 672 -8.97 -9.96 -1.96
CA TYR A 672 -8.47 -10.25 -0.62
C TYR A 672 -7.71 -11.58 -0.49
N TYR A 673 -8.06 -12.59 -1.30
CA TYR A 673 -7.39 -13.90 -1.31
C TYR A 673 -6.24 -14.01 -2.31
N GLY A 674 -5.85 -12.91 -2.94
CA GLY A 674 -4.74 -12.86 -3.90
C GLY A 674 -5.13 -13.30 -5.31
N ARG A 675 -6.43 -13.40 -5.64
CA ARG A 675 -6.91 -13.73 -6.99
C ARG A 675 -6.90 -12.49 -7.86
N TRP A 676 -6.37 -12.64 -9.08
CA TRP A 676 -6.38 -11.57 -10.06
C TRP A 676 -7.76 -11.38 -10.66
N LYS A 677 -8.28 -10.17 -10.63
CA LYS A 677 -9.47 -9.74 -11.36
C LYS A 677 -9.09 -9.37 -12.80
N ALA A 678 -10.07 -9.14 -13.65
CA ALA A 678 -9.84 -8.78 -15.06
C ALA A 678 -8.86 -7.59 -15.23
N LEU A 679 -8.94 -6.59 -14.34
CA LEU A 679 -8.06 -5.43 -14.36
C LEU A 679 -6.57 -5.83 -14.22
N GLN A 680 -6.23 -6.76 -13.33
CA GLN A 680 -4.83 -7.14 -13.10
C GLN A 680 -4.23 -7.86 -14.33
N PHE A 681 -5.01 -8.70 -15.01
CA PHE A 681 -4.57 -9.33 -16.26
C PHE A 681 -4.38 -8.28 -17.36
N ARG A 682 -5.32 -7.33 -17.52
CA ARG A 682 -5.20 -6.24 -18.50
C ARG A 682 -4.06 -5.28 -18.18
N ALA A 683 -3.75 -5.04 -16.90
CA ALA A 683 -2.64 -4.20 -16.48
C ALA A 683 -1.28 -4.68 -17.01
N ARG A 684 -1.07 -5.99 -17.08
CA ARG A 684 0.13 -6.57 -17.72
C ARG A 684 0.32 -6.08 -19.16
N HIS A 685 -0.76 -5.89 -19.90
CA HIS A 685 -0.74 -5.47 -21.30
C HIS A 685 -0.64 -3.95 -21.43
N PHE A 686 -1.48 -3.17 -20.74
CA PHE A 686 -1.42 -1.71 -20.88
C PHE A 686 -0.22 -1.06 -20.17
N TYR A 687 0.46 -1.76 -19.26
CA TYR A 687 1.73 -1.34 -18.67
C TYR A 687 2.96 -2.02 -19.30
N ALA A 688 2.79 -2.80 -20.37
CA ALA A 688 3.92 -3.36 -21.12
C ALA A 688 4.91 -2.26 -21.55
N PRO A 689 6.22 -2.55 -21.60
CA PRO A 689 7.24 -1.55 -21.95
C PRO A 689 7.02 -0.89 -23.30
N LEU A 690 6.56 -1.66 -24.29
CA LEU A 690 6.16 -1.18 -25.62
C LEU A 690 4.65 -1.37 -25.76
N ALA A 691 3.93 -0.31 -26.11
CA ALA A 691 2.49 -0.34 -26.23
C ALA A 691 1.98 0.50 -27.40
N ILE A 692 0.75 0.21 -27.85
CA ILE A 692 0.00 1.03 -28.78
C ILE A 692 -1.30 1.47 -28.11
N ALA A 693 -1.63 2.76 -28.18
CA ALA A 693 -2.91 3.33 -27.76
C ALA A 693 -3.73 3.72 -28.99
N ALA A 694 -5.05 3.54 -28.88
CA ALA A 694 -6.02 3.96 -29.87
C ALA A 694 -7.18 4.68 -29.17
N GLU A 695 -7.10 6.02 -29.10
CA GLU A 695 -7.99 6.89 -28.32
C GLU A 695 -9.08 7.44 -29.25
N ARG A 696 -10.30 6.93 -29.11
CA ARG A 696 -11.46 7.40 -29.90
C ARG A 696 -12.26 8.45 -29.15
N LYS A 697 -12.36 9.64 -29.75
CA LYS A 697 -13.14 10.77 -29.24
C LYS A 697 -13.72 11.59 -30.41
N ASP A 698 -14.97 11.99 -30.32
CA ASP A 698 -15.66 12.88 -31.27
C ASP A 698 -15.53 12.44 -32.74
N GLY A 699 -15.63 11.11 -33.00
CA GLY A 699 -15.52 10.52 -34.34
C GLY A 699 -14.12 10.45 -34.93
N LEU A 700 -13.08 10.74 -34.12
CA LEU A 700 -11.66 10.61 -34.46
C LEU A 700 -10.99 9.60 -33.56
N THR A 701 -10.09 8.79 -34.10
CA THR A 701 -9.22 7.89 -33.34
C THR A 701 -7.77 8.28 -33.54
N LYS A 702 -7.13 8.70 -32.45
CA LYS A 702 -5.69 8.98 -32.39
C LYS A 702 -4.95 7.69 -32.04
N VAL A 703 -3.99 7.30 -32.87
CA VAL A 703 -3.11 6.15 -32.65
C VAL A 703 -1.74 6.64 -32.18
N SER A 704 -1.28 6.16 -31.04
CA SER A 704 0.01 6.53 -30.46
C SER A 704 0.85 5.29 -30.15
N LEU A 705 2.15 5.37 -30.45
CA LEU A 705 3.15 4.38 -30.07
C LEU A 705 3.84 4.84 -28.80
N ILE A 706 4.04 3.93 -27.84
CA ILE A 706 4.55 4.20 -26.50
C ILE A 706 5.77 3.33 -26.24
N SER A 707 6.88 3.93 -25.78
CA SER A 707 8.11 3.21 -25.44
C SER A 707 8.66 3.63 -24.08
N ASP A 708 8.87 2.67 -23.18
CA ASP A 708 9.67 2.81 -21.97
C ASP A 708 11.11 2.30 -22.16
N ALA A 709 11.48 1.80 -23.35
CA ALA A 709 12.83 1.37 -23.66
C ALA A 709 13.80 2.55 -23.57
N THR A 710 15.03 2.30 -23.12
CA THR A 710 16.11 3.29 -23.04
C THR A 710 16.94 3.40 -24.34
N VAL A 711 16.61 2.58 -25.33
CA VAL A 711 17.24 2.55 -26.65
C VAL A 711 16.17 2.59 -27.75
N PRO A 712 16.47 3.10 -28.97
CA PRO A 712 15.54 3.07 -30.10
C PRO A 712 15.10 1.64 -30.40
N THR A 713 13.84 1.46 -30.80
CA THR A 713 13.29 0.14 -31.16
C THR A 713 12.64 0.21 -32.53
N GLU A 714 13.14 -0.60 -33.47
CA GLU A 714 12.53 -0.74 -34.80
C GLU A 714 11.25 -1.56 -34.69
N ALA A 715 10.19 -1.06 -35.32
CA ALA A 715 8.85 -1.65 -35.25
C ALA A 715 8.03 -1.36 -36.50
N LYS A 716 6.86 -1.95 -36.56
CA LYS A 716 5.77 -1.56 -37.44
C LYS A 716 4.53 -1.34 -36.63
N TRP A 717 3.68 -0.41 -37.03
CA TRP A 717 2.32 -0.34 -36.53
C TRP A 717 1.33 -0.65 -37.67
N ARG A 718 0.20 -1.24 -37.27
CA ARG A 718 -0.81 -1.67 -38.22
C ARG A 718 -2.21 -1.39 -37.63
N VAL A 719 -3.12 -0.89 -38.48
CA VAL A 719 -4.55 -0.83 -38.17
C VAL A 719 -5.29 -1.73 -39.18
N ARG A 720 -5.99 -2.70 -38.67
CA ARG A 720 -6.88 -3.58 -39.44
C ARG A 720 -8.32 -3.31 -39.10
N THR A 721 -9.15 -3.16 -40.13
CA THR A 721 -10.60 -3.16 -39.99
C THR A 721 -11.10 -4.56 -40.36
N LEU A 722 -11.84 -5.17 -39.44
CA LEU A 722 -12.40 -6.53 -39.60
C LEU A 722 -13.90 -6.52 -39.30
N ASP A 723 -14.64 -7.41 -39.98
CA ASP A 723 -15.93 -7.77 -39.45
C ASP A 723 -15.79 -8.84 -38.33
N VAL A 724 -16.87 -9.04 -37.57
CA VAL A 724 -16.86 -9.99 -36.44
C VAL A 724 -16.75 -11.46 -36.85
N ASP A 725 -16.88 -11.79 -38.12
CA ASP A 725 -16.71 -13.13 -38.69
C ASP A 725 -15.28 -13.35 -39.25
N GLY A 726 -14.43 -12.31 -39.28
CA GLY A 726 -13.00 -12.37 -39.63
C GLY A 726 -12.64 -11.87 -41.01
N LYS A 727 -13.58 -11.33 -41.79
CA LYS A 727 -13.25 -10.73 -43.08
C LYS A 727 -12.49 -9.42 -42.86
N VAL A 728 -11.23 -9.35 -43.32
CA VAL A 728 -10.46 -8.11 -43.32
C VAL A 728 -11.05 -7.18 -44.40
N VAL A 729 -11.48 -6.00 -44.00
CA VAL A 729 -12.08 -4.98 -44.86
C VAL A 729 -11.03 -3.99 -45.34
N ALA A 730 -10.13 -3.58 -44.44
CA ALA A 730 -9.02 -2.66 -44.74
C ALA A 730 -7.83 -2.96 -43.84
N THR A 731 -6.63 -2.60 -44.36
CA THR A 731 -5.36 -2.68 -43.61
C THR A 731 -4.50 -1.48 -43.96
N ARG A 732 -3.96 -0.84 -42.92
CA ARG A 732 -2.89 0.16 -43.05
C ARG A 732 -1.73 -0.30 -42.20
N GLU A 733 -0.52 -0.44 -42.79
CA GLU A 733 0.70 -0.83 -42.06
C GLU A 733 1.84 0.10 -42.48
N GLU A 734 2.59 0.59 -41.49
CA GLU A 734 3.74 1.46 -41.72
C GLU A 734 4.90 1.10 -40.79
N ALA A 735 6.12 1.30 -41.24
CA ALA A 735 7.31 1.18 -40.40
C ALA A 735 7.43 2.40 -39.45
N ALA A 736 7.97 2.17 -38.27
CA ALA A 736 8.24 3.20 -37.29
C ALA A 736 9.46 2.85 -36.43
N THR A 737 10.21 3.85 -36.03
CA THR A 737 11.26 3.71 -35.01
C THR A 737 10.72 4.35 -33.74
N LEU A 738 10.52 3.56 -32.69
CA LEU A 738 10.12 4.09 -31.37
C LEU A 738 11.34 4.74 -30.73
N ALA A 739 11.26 6.06 -30.51
CA ALA A 739 12.29 6.77 -29.76
C ALA A 739 12.34 6.30 -28.29
N PRO A 740 13.49 6.37 -27.63
CA PRO A 740 13.61 6.01 -26.22
C PRO A 740 12.70 6.85 -25.34
N LEU A 741 12.09 6.23 -24.34
CA LEU A 741 11.32 6.91 -23.28
C LEU A 741 10.27 7.89 -23.83
N SER A 742 9.53 7.51 -24.87
CA SER A 742 8.66 8.42 -25.63
C SER A 742 7.23 7.93 -25.83
N ALA A 743 6.35 8.85 -26.21
CA ALA A 743 5.07 8.56 -26.83
C ALA A 743 4.93 9.42 -28.10
N THR A 744 4.55 8.80 -29.22
CA THR A 744 4.46 9.46 -30.54
C THR A 744 3.12 9.14 -31.19
N ALA A 745 2.32 10.18 -31.48
CA ALA A 745 1.12 10.04 -32.29
C ALA A 745 1.53 9.77 -33.76
N VAL A 746 1.06 8.65 -34.32
CA VAL A 746 1.42 8.23 -35.68
C VAL A 746 0.27 8.40 -36.67
N ALA A 747 -0.98 8.45 -36.18
CA ALA A 747 -2.14 8.68 -37.03
C ALA A 747 -3.29 9.27 -36.23
N THR A 748 -4.14 10.04 -36.94
CA THR A 748 -5.51 10.41 -36.51
C THR A 748 -6.47 10.01 -37.62
N LEU A 749 -7.36 9.08 -37.33
CA LEU A 749 -8.24 8.43 -38.31
C LEU A 749 -9.70 8.80 -38.03
N PRO A 750 -10.43 9.44 -38.95
CA PRO A 750 -11.88 9.58 -38.86
C PRO A 750 -12.57 8.21 -38.83
N ASP A 751 -13.72 8.09 -38.15
CA ASP A 751 -14.51 6.86 -38.09
C ASP A 751 -14.81 6.25 -39.46
N ALA A 752 -15.13 7.10 -40.46
CA ALA A 752 -15.38 6.66 -41.83
C ALA A 752 -14.18 5.92 -42.45
N THR A 753 -12.95 6.37 -42.12
CA THR A 753 -11.72 5.70 -42.56
C THR A 753 -11.41 4.50 -41.68
N LEU A 754 -11.53 4.65 -40.36
CA LEU A 754 -11.22 3.61 -39.38
C LEU A 754 -12.06 2.34 -39.59
N PHE A 755 -13.37 2.51 -39.84
CA PHE A 755 -14.32 1.41 -40.03
C PHE A 755 -14.58 1.09 -41.50
N ALA A 756 -13.93 1.78 -42.46
CA ALA A 756 -14.03 1.58 -43.90
C ALA A 756 -15.49 1.48 -44.43
N GLY A 757 -16.41 2.27 -43.85
CA GLY A 757 -17.84 2.26 -44.20
C GLY A 757 -18.60 1.00 -43.78
N GLY A 758 -18.00 0.11 -42.95
CA GLY A 758 -18.67 -1.11 -42.47
C GLY A 758 -19.79 -0.82 -41.47
N ASP A 759 -20.67 -1.80 -41.27
CA ASP A 759 -21.75 -1.74 -40.26
C ASP A 759 -21.13 -1.65 -38.85
N PRO A 760 -21.36 -0.56 -38.08
CA PRO A 760 -20.81 -0.39 -36.73
C PRO A 760 -21.21 -1.54 -35.77
N ALA A 761 -22.36 -2.21 -36.00
CA ALA A 761 -22.78 -3.34 -35.18
C ALA A 761 -21.94 -4.61 -35.43
N ARG A 762 -21.17 -4.67 -36.49
CA ARG A 762 -20.42 -5.86 -36.92
C ARG A 762 -18.96 -5.58 -37.26
N THR A 763 -18.49 -4.34 -37.13
CA THR A 763 -17.13 -3.94 -37.55
C THR A 763 -16.32 -3.53 -36.33
N ILE A 764 -15.07 -3.98 -36.29
CA ILE A 764 -14.04 -3.58 -35.30
C ILE A 764 -12.82 -3.04 -36.04
N ALA A 765 -12.10 -2.13 -35.40
CA ALA A 765 -10.76 -1.74 -35.80
C ALA A 765 -9.75 -2.18 -34.72
N VAL A 766 -8.61 -2.69 -35.15
CA VAL A 766 -7.57 -3.22 -34.29
C VAL A 766 -6.25 -2.55 -34.64
N ALA A 767 -5.74 -1.74 -33.72
CA ALA A 767 -4.40 -1.18 -33.81
C ALA A 767 -3.40 -2.16 -33.16
N GLU A 768 -2.31 -2.46 -33.86
CA GLU A 768 -1.31 -3.45 -33.44
C GLU A 768 0.10 -2.85 -33.59
N LEU A 769 0.93 -3.06 -32.58
CA LEU A 769 2.37 -2.81 -32.61
C LEU A 769 3.09 -4.13 -32.88
N LEU A 770 3.95 -4.15 -33.90
CA LEU A 770 4.73 -5.31 -34.30
C LEU A 770 6.23 -5.03 -34.10
N VAL A 771 6.90 -5.91 -33.32
CA VAL A 771 8.35 -5.90 -33.13
C VAL A 771 8.86 -7.27 -33.57
N ASP A 772 9.90 -7.30 -34.41
CA ASP A 772 10.42 -8.52 -35.01
C ASP A 772 9.35 -9.38 -35.71
N GLY A 773 8.37 -8.72 -36.34
CA GLY A 773 7.25 -9.36 -37.03
C GLY A 773 6.17 -9.98 -36.14
N ARG A 774 6.24 -9.81 -34.83
CA ARG A 774 5.27 -10.31 -33.85
C ARG A 774 4.45 -9.19 -33.26
N VAL A 775 3.15 -9.39 -33.09
CA VAL A 775 2.29 -8.46 -32.35
C VAL A 775 2.69 -8.46 -30.87
N THR A 776 3.17 -7.32 -30.37
CA THR A 776 3.60 -7.13 -28.97
C THR A 776 2.59 -6.36 -28.16
N SER A 777 1.75 -5.54 -28.81
CA SER A 777 0.69 -4.78 -28.15
C SER A 777 -0.48 -4.58 -29.12
N ARG A 778 -1.68 -4.45 -28.56
CA ARG A 778 -2.93 -4.30 -29.30
C ARG A 778 -3.89 -3.37 -28.58
N ALA A 779 -4.59 -2.53 -29.35
CA ALA A 779 -5.73 -1.75 -28.88
C ALA A 779 -6.92 -1.99 -29.84
N LEU A 780 -8.09 -2.32 -29.28
CA LEU A 780 -9.30 -2.58 -30.05
C LEU A 780 -10.27 -1.42 -29.94
N VAL A 781 -10.78 -0.96 -31.07
CA VAL A 781 -11.77 0.11 -31.16
C VAL A 781 -13.04 -0.45 -31.82
N SER A 782 -14.19 -0.23 -31.21
CA SER A 782 -15.49 -0.67 -31.70
C SER A 782 -16.61 0.26 -31.28
N ALA A 783 -17.82 0.02 -31.73
CA ALA A 783 -19.03 0.52 -31.10
C ALA A 783 -19.17 -0.06 -29.68
N ALA A 784 -20.04 0.52 -28.87
CA ALA A 784 -20.33 -0.04 -27.53
C ALA A 784 -20.81 -1.50 -27.64
N PRO A 785 -20.28 -2.43 -26.85
CA PRO A 785 -20.63 -3.86 -26.96
C PRO A 785 -22.14 -4.15 -26.94
N LYS A 786 -22.95 -3.34 -26.23
CA LYS A 786 -24.41 -3.47 -26.19
C LYS A 786 -25.11 -3.22 -27.55
N THR A 787 -24.45 -2.48 -28.44
CA THR A 787 -24.97 -2.19 -29.79
C THR A 787 -24.40 -3.10 -30.85
N MET A 788 -23.43 -3.96 -30.50
CA MET A 788 -22.80 -4.90 -31.42
C MET A 788 -23.57 -6.22 -31.51
N THR A 789 -23.57 -6.80 -32.70
CA THR A 789 -24.05 -8.17 -32.95
C THR A 789 -22.86 -9.12 -32.81
N LEU A 790 -22.49 -9.45 -31.56
CA LEU A 790 -21.39 -10.37 -31.28
C LEU A 790 -21.82 -11.81 -31.57
N PRO A 791 -21.07 -12.57 -32.43
CA PRO A 791 -21.39 -13.94 -32.78
C PRO A 791 -20.98 -14.89 -31.64
N ASP A 792 -21.52 -16.15 -31.70
CA ASP A 792 -20.87 -17.26 -30.98
C ASP A 792 -19.41 -17.37 -31.49
N PRO A 793 -18.38 -17.25 -30.62
CA PRO A 793 -16.99 -17.24 -31.05
C PRO A 793 -16.51 -18.58 -31.62
N GLY A 794 -17.28 -19.69 -31.50
CA GLY A 794 -16.90 -21.02 -31.98
C GLY A 794 -15.59 -21.50 -31.34
N LEU A 795 -15.50 -21.41 -30.01
CA LEU A 795 -14.26 -21.74 -29.26
C LEU A 795 -13.99 -23.25 -29.28
N THR A 796 -12.73 -23.60 -29.53
CA THR A 796 -12.17 -24.93 -29.27
C THR A 796 -11.11 -24.88 -28.21
N ALA A 797 -11.01 -25.93 -27.36
CA ALA A 797 -10.00 -26.04 -26.31
C ALA A 797 -9.18 -27.32 -26.49
N THR A 798 -7.88 -27.18 -26.55
CA THR A 798 -6.96 -28.31 -26.51
C THR A 798 -6.06 -28.22 -25.29
N TRP A 799 -5.70 -29.40 -24.75
CA TRP A 799 -4.89 -29.48 -23.54
C TRP A 799 -3.63 -30.29 -23.77
N GLU A 800 -2.50 -29.72 -23.40
CA GLU A 800 -1.20 -30.40 -23.31
C GLU A 800 -0.71 -30.23 -21.87
N THR A 801 -0.81 -31.29 -21.06
CA THR A 801 -0.51 -31.31 -19.63
C THR A 801 -1.32 -30.24 -18.88
N ASN A 802 -0.72 -29.12 -18.51
CA ASN A 802 -1.35 -27.96 -17.83
C ASN A 802 -1.43 -26.73 -18.75
N ARG A 803 -1.21 -26.89 -20.04
CA ARG A 803 -1.35 -25.84 -21.05
C ARG A 803 -2.70 -25.97 -21.74
N LEU A 804 -3.50 -24.92 -21.66
CA LEU A 804 -4.77 -24.79 -22.34
C LEU A 804 -4.58 -23.90 -23.56
N THR A 805 -4.85 -24.41 -24.74
CA THR A 805 -4.93 -23.60 -25.97
C THR A 805 -6.38 -23.41 -26.35
N LEU A 806 -6.79 -22.14 -26.42
CA LEU A 806 -8.11 -21.72 -26.91
C LEU A 806 -7.96 -21.16 -28.32
N THR A 807 -8.80 -21.62 -29.26
CA THR A 807 -8.87 -21.09 -30.62
C THR A 807 -10.27 -20.57 -30.89
N ALA A 808 -10.39 -19.35 -31.43
CA ALA A 808 -11.65 -18.74 -31.81
C ALA A 808 -11.82 -18.73 -33.32
N THR A 809 -12.98 -19.18 -33.85
CA THR A 809 -13.29 -19.08 -35.29
C THR A 809 -13.88 -17.73 -35.67
N LYS A 810 -14.49 -17.02 -34.73
CA LYS A 810 -15.05 -15.68 -34.83
C LYS A 810 -14.59 -14.82 -33.67
N LEU A 811 -14.90 -13.52 -33.69
CA LEU A 811 -14.50 -12.59 -32.64
C LEU A 811 -14.95 -13.04 -31.25
N ALA A 812 -14.01 -13.22 -30.32
CA ALA A 812 -14.26 -13.47 -28.91
C ALA A 812 -13.74 -12.29 -28.06
N ARG A 813 -14.66 -11.49 -27.50
CA ARG A 813 -14.34 -10.32 -26.68
C ARG A 813 -14.31 -10.66 -25.20
N ALA A 814 -13.31 -10.15 -24.47
CA ALA A 814 -13.13 -10.27 -23.03
C ALA A 814 -13.28 -11.74 -22.55
N VAL A 815 -12.49 -12.63 -23.16
CA VAL A 815 -12.48 -14.07 -22.86
C VAL A 815 -12.09 -14.27 -21.39
N TRP A 816 -12.98 -14.89 -20.61
CA TRP A 816 -12.78 -15.23 -19.21
C TRP A 816 -12.76 -16.74 -19.00
N ILE A 817 -11.60 -17.26 -18.61
CA ILE A 817 -11.39 -18.67 -18.26
C ILE A 817 -11.67 -18.86 -16.78
N ASP A 818 -12.58 -19.75 -16.43
CA ASP A 818 -12.96 -20.09 -15.06
C ASP A 818 -12.98 -21.60 -14.85
N PHE A 819 -12.69 -22.04 -13.61
CA PHE A 819 -12.69 -23.43 -13.19
C PHE A 819 -13.70 -23.69 -12.06
N GLY A 820 -14.68 -22.84 -11.90
CA GLY A 820 -15.75 -22.95 -10.90
C GLY A 820 -15.19 -23.06 -9.48
N LYS A 821 -15.42 -24.18 -8.79
CA LYS A 821 -14.94 -24.41 -7.42
C LYS A 821 -13.49 -24.94 -7.36
N VAL A 822 -12.89 -25.28 -8.48
CA VAL A 822 -11.51 -25.78 -8.52
C VAL A 822 -10.54 -24.61 -8.41
N GLU A 823 -9.61 -24.64 -7.47
CA GLU A 823 -8.54 -23.63 -7.37
C GLU A 823 -7.56 -23.81 -8.52
N ALA A 824 -7.57 -22.86 -9.43
CA ALA A 824 -6.72 -22.82 -10.59
C ALA A 824 -6.55 -21.36 -11.08
N THR A 825 -5.34 -21.02 -11.50
CA THR A 825 -5.00 -19.69 -11.99
C THR A 825 -4.39 -19.81 -13.39
N PRO A 826 -5.05 -19.28 -14.43
CA PRO A 826 -4.46 -19.22 -15.76
C PRO A 826 -3.36 -18.15 -15.78
N SER A 827 -2.33 -18.35 -16.61
CA SER A 827 -1.25 -17.38 -16.77
C SER A 827 -1.69 -16.08 -17.44
N ASP A 828 -2.81 -16.08 -18.18
CA ASP A 828 -3.47 -14.91 -18.74
C ASP A 828 -4.98 -15.10 -18.78
N ASN A 829 -5.74 -13.98 -18.78
CA ASN A 829 -7.21 -13.98 -18.78
C ASN A 829 -7.74 -12.61 -19.24
N ALA A 830 -9.04 -12.47 -19.41
CA ALA A 830 -9.70 -11.22 -19.82
C ALA A 830 -9.20 -10.62 -21.15
N PHE A 831 -8.71 -11.44 -22.06
CA PHE A 831 -8.15 -11.05 -23.37
C PHE A 831 -9.19 -11.13 -24.49
N ASP A 832 -8.87 -10.54 -25.65
CA ASP A 832 -9.65 -10.65 -26.87
C ASP A 832 -8.97 -11.63 -27.84
N LEU A 833 -9.76 -12.48 -28.55
CA LEU A 833 -9.27 -13.29 -29.66
C LEU A 833 -9.95 -12.84 -30.95
N LEU A 834 -9.15 -12.50 -31.94
CA LEU A 834 -9.64 -12.21 -33.28
C LEU A 834 -10.01 -13.53 -33.99
N PRO A 835 -10.87 -13.47 -35.03
CA PRO A 835 -11.21 -14.67 -35.79
C PRO A 835 -9.99 -15.39 -36.34
N GLY A 836 -9.92 -16.71 -36.09
CA GLY A 836 -8.77 -17.59 -36.48
C GLY A 836 -7.59 -17.56 -35.51
N GLU A 837 -7.61 -16.73 -34.46
CA GLU A 837 -6.49 -16.67 -33.49
C GLU A 837 -6.60 -17.76 -32.41
N SER A 838 -5.42 -18.12 -31.91
CA SER A 838 -5.24 -19.04 -30.79
C SER A 838 -4.35 -18.42 -29.73
N ILE A 839 -4.67 -18.69 -28.45
CA ILE A 839 -3.84 -18.38 -27.30
C ILE A 839 -3.57 -19.63 -26.49
N THR A 840 -2.35 -19.77 -25.98
CA THR A 840 -2.00 -20.84 -25.03
C THR A 840 -1.71 -20.24 -23.68
N VAL A 841 -2.47 -20.63 -22.65
CA VAL A 841 -2.27 -20.23 -21.25
C VAL A 841 -1.82 -21.43 -20.43
N THR A 842 -0.89 -21.22 -19.51
CA THR A 842 -0.51 -22.21 -18.50
C THR A 842 -1.47 -22.09 -17.32
N VAL A 843 -1.99 -23.22 -16.81
CA VAL A 843 -2.91 -23.24 -15.68
C VAL A 843 -2.17 -23.79 -14.46
N ALA A 844 -1.93 -22.94 -13.47
CA ALA A 844 -1.39 -23.32 -12.19
C ALA A 844 -2.49 -23.88 -11.27
N SER A 845 -2.36 -25.13 -10.85
CA SER A 845 -3.32 -25.80 -9.96
C SER A 845 -2.71 -27.05 -9.32
N LYS A 846 -3.25 -27.41 -8.13
CA LYS A 846 -2.99 -28.71 -7.50
C LYS A 846 -3.96 -29.80 -7.96
N ALA A 847 -5.01 -29.46 -8.72
CA ALA A 847 -5.99 -30.40 -9.24
C ALA A 847 -5.44 -31.19 -10.43
N SER A 848 -5.98 -32.38 -10.66
CA SER A 848 -5.60 -33.20 -11.82
C SER A 848 -6.05 -32.55 -13.13
N ALA A 849 -5.35 -32.84 -14.23
CA ALA A 849 -5.72 -32.39 -15.57
C ALA A 849 -7.17 -32.78 -15.93
N ALA A 850 -7.64 -33.97 -15.52
CA ALA A 850 -9.00 -34.40 -15.74
C ALA A 850 -10.02 -33.55 -14.96
N ALA A 851 -9.70 -33.12 -13.75
CA ALA A 851 -10.56 -32.23 -12.95
C ALA A 851 -10.62 -30.82 -13.59
N LEU A 852 -9.49 -30.29 -14.05
CA LEU A 852 -9.43 -29.00 -14.75
C LEU A 852 -10.24 -29.02 -16.04
N ARG A 853 -10.12 -30.06 -16.85
CA ARG A 853 -10.90 -30.21 -18.10
C ARG A 853 -12.41 -30.22 -17.84
N ARG A 854 -12.85 -30.95 -16.81
CA ARG A 854 -14.28 -31.00 -16.45
C ARG A 854 -14.82 -29.70 -15.86
N ALA A 855 -13.96 -28.93 -15.19
CA ALA A 855 -14.33 -27.69 -14.52
C ALA A 855 -14.22 -26.45 -15.43
N LEU A 856 -13.55 -26.59 -16.60
CA LEU A 856 -13.35 -25.49 -17.54
C LEU A 856 -14.68 -24.89 -17.99
N SER A 857 -14.83 -23.60 -17.79
CA SER A 857 -15.88 -22.76 -18.35
C SER A 857 -15.24 -21.53 -18.98
N VAL A 858 -15.73 -21.13 -20.13
CA VAL A 858 -15.25 -19.92 -20.81
C VAL A 858 -16.43 -18.99 -21.07
N ARG A 859 -16.29 -17.75 -20.64
CA ARG A 859 -17.28 -16.69 -20.85
C ARG A 859 -16.69 -15.62 -21.77
N THR A 860 -17.54 -14.99 -22.56
CA THR A 860 -17.20 -13.84 -23.41
C THR A 860 -18.33 -12.81 -23.34
N LEU A 861 -18.18 -11.65 -23.97
CA LEU A 861 -19.27 -10.67 -24.06
C LEU A 861 -20.51 -11.21 -24.83
N ALA A 862 -20.36 -12.22 -25.68
CA ALA A 862 -21.48 -12.91 -26.29
C ALA A 862 -22.26 -13.84 -25.31
N GLY A 863 -21.62 -14.27 -24.23
CA GLY A 863 -22.18 -15.13 -23.20
C GLY A 863 -21.24 -16.26 -22.77
N VAL A 864 -21.77 -17.28 -22.12
CA VAL A 864 -21.02 -18.50 -21.85
C VAL A 864 -20.85 -19.23 -23.19
N ALA A 865 -19.60 -19.43 -23.59
CA ALA A 865 -19.31 -20.08 -24.88
C ALA A 865 -19.36 -21.60 -24.74
N ALA A 866 -20.00 -22.28 -25.74
CA ALA A 866 -19.84 -23.73 -25.90
C ALA A 866 -18.41 -24.01 -26.36
N VAL A 867 -17.58 -24.62 -25.50
CA VAL A 867 -16.19 -24.96 -25.82
C VAL A 867 -16.16 -26.40 -26.33
N LYS A 868 -15.74 -26.61 -27.59
CA LYS A 868 -15.52 -27.94 -28.16
C LYS A 868 -14.11 -28.45 -27.75
N SER A 869 -14.05 -29.70 -27.30
CA SER A 869 -12.81 -30.37 -26.91
C SER A 869 -12.13 -31.01 -28.11
#